data_512819eee5cd213a7e0aa6059e2e4ce7
#
_entry.id   512819eee5cd213a7e0aa6059e2e4ce7
#
_cell.length_a   1.000
_cell.length_b   1.000
_cell.length_c   1.000
_cell.angle_alpha   90.00
_cell.angle_beta   90.00
_cell.angle_gamma   90.00
#
_symmetry.space_group_name_H-M   'P 1'
#
loop_
_entity.id
_entity.type
_entity.pdbx_description
1 polymer ?
#
loop_
_entity_poly.entity_id
_entity_poly.type
_entity_poly.pdbx_seq_one_letter_code
_entity_poly.pdbx_strand_id
1 'polypeptide(L)'
;MKYNTKNIAAIIDGKILQLHHESIIEHLLIDSRKVYSSPTSLFFALKGSRRDGHQFIPELYKRGVQNFVISEVLHVDDYPEANFILVADALEALQRLAGFHRKQFNIPVIGVTGSNGKTIVKEWLYQLLHENFNIVRSPKSYNSQIGVPLSIWQMNSHHELAIFEAGISKPGEMEKLEKIIQPTIGILTNIGEAHSENFPNREEKLKEKLKLFAHASKVISKGDDAWITRQMMRLEENNFFWGRNMTSDLQVVSVGRQDFQTEIFLNYKYETFQFSIPFMDEGSVENAITCCSFMLLAGLDRSIIQDRMRQLQPVSMRLELKKAINQCSIINDSYSADLSSLTIALNFLDKQAAGSKRTVILSDFLQTGLTEEKLYDEIASLLRLHRTSKVIGIGKNISAFLKTDNKVTYQFYNSTEDFLQQFRSSQFKDETILIKGARVFEFEKIAHALEEKVHQTVLEINLNAIVHNLKAYQNFLHPSTRVMAMVKAFAYGSGGAEIAGILQYHKVDYLGVAYADEGVELRKAAIHLPVMIMNPEESTFDAIVDNDLEPDIYSFELLHQFDAYLKRLGIQQYPIHIEIETGMNRLGFDSAYIKDLGEALNETDSFKVRSVFSHLAGSEDPAEDKFTLQQHAKFITASNELEKVLGYSFIKHIANSAAIIRHPLLQMDMVRLGIGMYGVDAAKIKSLELQPVATLKSTIAQIKHLKKGESVSYNRKGVVKKDSVIATIRIGYADGYSRMLGNGAGKMLINQQLVPVIGSVCMDMTMVDVTGIPDVREGDEVIVFGNDLSIEQIAEWANTIPYEIMTGISQRVKRVYFEE
;
A
#
# COMPACT_ATOMS: atom_id res chain seq x y z
N MET A 1 8.45 -3.85 21.12
CA MET A 1 9.47 -3.27 22.03
C MET A 1 9.38 -1.76 21.98
N LYS A 2 9.53 -1.09 23.11
CA LYS A 2 9.45 0.37 23.18
C LYS A 2 10.84 0.93 23.51
N TYR A 3 11.36 1.81 22.69
CA TYR A 3 12.64 2.50 22.90
C TYR A 3 12.37 3.95 23.26
N ASN A 4 12.94 4.43 24.36
CA ASN A 4 12.92 5.85 24.67
C ASN A 4 14.12 6.58 24.08
N THR A 5 14.08 7.91 24.08
CA THR A 5 15.11 8.79 23.49
C THR A 5 16.50 8.52 24.09
N LYS A 6 16.60 8.22 25.40
CA LYS A 6 17.88 7.91 26.07
C LYS A 6 18.43 6.57 25.64
N ASN A 7 17.58 5.53 25.53
CA ASN A 7 17.98 4.24 25.04
C ASN A 7 18.51 4.34 23.61
N ILE A 8 17.81 5.09 22.74
CA ILE A 8 18.26 5.30 21.38
C ILE A 8 19.60 6.01 21.32
N ALA A 9 19.77 7.09 22.08
CA ALA A 9 21.05 7.79 22.13
C ALA A 9 22.22 6.84 22.49
N ALA A 10 22.03 5.96 23.46
CA ALA A 10 23.04 4.96 23.82
C ALA A 10 23.29 3.92 22.71
N ILE A 11 22.24 3.44 22.03
CA ILE A 11 22.33 2.46 20.93
C ILE A 11 23.12 3.03 19.75
N ILE A 12 22.86 4.30 19.40
CA ILE A 12 23.48 4.95 18.23
C ILE A 12 24.81 5.66 18.55
N ASP A 13 25.31 5.53 19.77
CA ASP A 13 26.51 6.21 20.26
C ASP A 13 26.42 7.75 20.10
N GLY A 14 25.23 8.28 20.42
CA GLY A 14 24.89 9.68 20.27
C GLY A 14 25.00 10.47 21.56
N LYS A 15 25.50 11.71 21.46
CA LYS A 15 25.52 12.67 22.56
C LYS A 15 24.20 13.42 22.64
N ILE A 16 23.49 13.33 23.75
CA ILE A 16 22.30 14.14 24.00
C ILE A 16 22.74 15.59 24.20
N LEU A 17 22.35 16.49 23.30
CA LEU A 17 22.56 17.93 23.41
C LEU A 17 21.44 18.59 24.23
N GLN A 18 20.20 18.16 23.99
CA GLN A 18 19.01 18.64 24.67
C GLN A 18 18.03 17.49 24.87
N LEU A 19 17.47 17.38 26.08
CA LEU A 19 16.41 16.43 26.41
C LEU A 19 15.31 17.18 27.19
N HIS A 20 14.23 17.54 26.49
CA HIS A 20 13.09 18.21 27.11
C HIS A 20 12.18 17.20 27.85
N HIS A 21 11.93 16.05 27.20
CA HIS A 21 11.13 14.97 27.77
C HIS A 21 11.57 13.60 27.25
N GLU A 22 11.25 12.54 27.97
CA GLU A 22 11.49 11.18 27.50
C GLU A 22 10.36 10.75 26.57
N SER A 23 10.63 10.67 25.26
CA SER A 23 9.70 10.19 24.26
C SER A 23 9.92 8.70 24.00
N ILE A 24 8.80 7.95 23.88
CA ILE A 24 8.84 6.61 23.30
C ILE A 24 8.83 6.76 21.78
N ILE A 25 9.82 6.18 21.10
CA ILE A 25 9.96 6.29 19.65
C ILE A 25 9.35 5.06 18.97
N GLU A 26 8.40 5.31 18.09
CA GLU A 26 7.71 4.30 17.30
C GLU A 26 8.00 4.45 15.80
N HIS A 27 8.25 5.67 15.34
CA HIS A 27 8.43 5.99 13.94
C HIS A 27 9.80 6.61 13.66
N LEU A 28 10.47 6.13 12.59
CA LEU A 28 11.70 6.73 12.09
C LEU A 28 11.38 7.57 10.85
N LEU A 29 11.80 8.83 10.84
CA LEU A 29 11.60 9.78 9.76
C LEU A 29 12.93 10.17 9.13
N ILE A 30 12.94 10.26 7.78
CA ILE A 30 14.11 10.68 7.00
C ILE A 30 13.74 11.69 5.89
N ASP A 31 12.45 11.89 5.65
CA ASP A 31 11.92 12.77 4.60
C ASP A 31 10.94 13.77 5.23
N SER A 32 11.26 15.06 5.13
CA SER A 32 10.45 16.13 5.69
C SER A 32 9.05 16.25 5.05
N ARG A 33 8.89 15.79 3.84
CA ARG A 33 7.59 15.79 3.13
C ARG A 33 6.64 14.73 3.67
N LYS A 34 7.21 13.65 4.23
CA LYS A 34 6.47 12.54 4.87
C LYS A 34 6.33 12.75 6.37
N VAL A 35 6.33 13.99 6.80
CA VAL A 35 6.22 14.33 8.21
C VAL A 35 4.80 14.13 8.66
N TYR A 36 4.72 13.18 9.48
CA TYR A 36 3.60 12.90 10.32
C TYR A 36 4.04 13.38 11.70
N SER A 37 3.66 14.59 12.11
CA SER A 37 4.04 15.13 13.41
C SER A 37 3.53 14.19 14.47
N SER A 38 4.42 13.63 15.24
CA SER A 38 4.10 12.81 16.39
C SER A 38 5.23 12.95 17.38
N PRO A 39 4.95 13.13 18.67
CA PRO A 39 5.99 13.11 19.70
C PRO A 39 6.72 11.75 19.75
N THR A 40 6.17 10.71 19.13
CA THR A 40 6.79 9.37 19.00
C THR A 40 7.67 9.21 17.77
N SER A 41 7.79 10.25 16.93
CA SER A 41 8.65 10.24 15.73
C SER A 41 10.07 10.71 16.04
N LEU A 42 11.07 10.04 15.46
CA LEU A 42 12.47 10.43 15.50
C LEU A 42 12.96 10.74 14.09
N PHE A 43 13.32 11.99 13.84
CA PHE A 43 13.83 12.42 12.55
C PHE A 43 15.36 12.29 12.48
N PHE A 44 15.87 11.61 11.46
CA PHE A 44 17.27 11.53 11.14
C PHE A 44 17.62 12.56 10.06
N ALA A 45 18.37 13.61 10.42
CA ALA A 45 18.82 14.65 9.51
C ALA A 45 19.94 14.13 8.59
N LEU A 46 19.55 13.38 7.55
CA LEU A 46 20.52 12.77 6.61
C LEU A 46 21.13 13.84 5.70
N LYS A 47 22.43 13.77 5.49
CA LYS A 47 23.16 14.64 4.57
C LYS A 47 23.43 13.90 3.26
N GLY A 48 22.75 14.28 2.20
CA GLY A 48 22.91 13.72 0.85
C GLY A 48 23.72 14.66 -0.05
N SER A 49 24.08 14.19 -1.25
CA SER A 49 24.84 14.98 -2.23
C SER A 49 24.06 16.17 -2.79
N ARG A 50 22.74 16.18 -2.70
CA ARG A 50 21.87 17.24 -3.27
C ARG A 50 21.04 17.98 -2.22
N ARG A 51 20.85 17.41 -1.03
CA ARG A 51 19.99 17.97 0.03
C ARG A 51 20.59 17.65 1.39
N ASP A 52 20.45 18.58 2.32
CA ASP A 52 20.81 18.42 3.72
C ASP A 52 19.56 18.39 4.58
N GLY A 53 19.37 17.28 5.32
CA GLY A 53 18.21 17.08 6.19
C GLY A 53 18.08 18.12 7.31
N HIS A 54 19.21 18.70 7.76
CA HIS A 54 19.21 19.71 8.83
C HIS A 54 18.41 20.95 8.45
N GLN A 55 18.34 21.31 7.17
CA GLN A 55 17.55 22.47 6.68
C GLN A 55 16.06 22.34 6.94
N PHE A 56 15.55 21.13 7.15
CA PHE A 56 14.13 20.88 7.38
C PHE A 56 13.75 20.86 8.85
N ILE A 57 14.67 20.92 9.79
CA ILE A 57 14.39 20.88 11.24
C ILE A 57 13.44 21.99 11.67
N PRO A 58 13.61 23.28 11.25
CA PRO A 58 12.68 24.34 11.65
C PRO A 58 11.23 24.09 11.23
N GLU A 59 11.04 23.55 10.01
CA GLU A 59 9.72 23.20 9.51
C GLU A 59 9.14 22.01 10.27
N LEU A 60 9.95 20.97 10.48
CA LEU A 60 9.57 19.77 11.21
C LEU A 60 9.15 20.05 12.65
N TYR A 61 9.92 20.91 13.35
CA TYR A 61 9.60 21.35 14.69
C TYR A 61 8.27 22.10 14.75
N LYS A 62 8.02 23.04 13.82
CA LYS A 62 6.72 23.73 13.69
C LYS A 62 5.57 22.75 13.43
N ARG A 63 5.84 21.63 12.80
CA ARG A 63 4.87 20.54 12.53
C ARG A 63 4.77 19.53 13.66
N GLY A 64 5.39 19.80 14.83
CA GLY A 64 5.26 19.03 16.07
C GLY A 64 6.22 17.84 16.21
N VAL A 65 7.21 17.68 15.31
CA VAL A 65 8.29 16.70 15.52
C VAL A 65 9.20 17.22 16.64
N GLN A 66 9.40 16.38 17.67
CA GLN A 66 10.14 16.77 18.86
C GLN A 66 11.45 16.02 19.07
N ASN A 67 11.75 14.98 18.26
CA ASN A 67 12.96 14.19 18.43
C ASN A 67 13.79 14.19 17.16
N PHE A 68 15.07 14.58 17.27
CA PHE A 68 15.98 14.77 16.16
C PHE A 68 17.31 14.09 16.39
N VAL A 69 17.80 13.35 15.40
CA VAL A 69 19.21 12.89 15.28
C VAL A 69 19.88 13.77 14.26
N ILE A 70 20.92 14.47 14.69
CA ILE A 70 21.67 15.44 13.90
C ILE A 70 23.15 15.08 13.82
N SER A 71 23.80 15.45 12.74
CA SER A 71 25.27 15.30 12.58
C SER A 71 26.03 16.62 12.57
N GLU A 72 25.33 17.74 12.75
CA GLU A 72 25.91 19.08 12.88
C GLU A 72 25.36 19.78 14.12
N VAL A 73 26.16 20.59 14.78
CA VAL A 73 25.74 21.34 15.96
C VAL A 73 24.81 22.47 15.53
N LEU A 74 23.62 22.51 16.07
CA LEU A 74 22.61 23.54 15.87
C LEU A 74 22.46 24.41 17.15
N HIS A 75 21.87 25.58 16.99
CA HIS A 75 21.38 26.37 18.13
C HIS A 75 20.10 25.74 18.68
N VAL A 76 20.27 24.77 19.58
CA VAL A 76 19.14 23.99 20.13
C VAL A 76 18.17 24.84 20.96
N ASP A 77 18.61 25.99 21.48
CA ASP A 77 17.80 26.96 22.24
C ASP A 77 16.63 27.53 21.39
N ASP A 78 16.73 27.51 20.06
CA ASP A 78 15.65 27.88 19.16
C ASP A 78 14.48 26.87 19.16
N TYR A 79 14.67 25.70 19.79
CA TYR A 79 13.72 24.59 19.81
C TYR A 79 13.50 24.06 21.24
N PRO A 80 12.95 24.86 22.16
CA PRO A 80 12.95 24.58 23.58
C PRO A 80 12.23 23.28 24.00
N GLU A 81 11.28 22.80 23.21
CA GLU A 81 10.52 21.56 23.49
C GLU A 81 11.05 20.32 22.75
N ALA A 82 12.16 20.45 22.03
CA ALA A 82 12.71 19.34 21.26
C ALA A 82 13.83 18.58 21.98
N ASN A 83 14.01 17.33 21.62
CA ASN A 83 15.12 16.48 21.99
C ASN A 83 16.11 16.40 20.82
N PHE A 84 17.41 16.63 21.09
CA PHE A 84 18.48 16.56 20.09
C PHE A 84 19.54 15.56 20.50
N ILE A 85 19.83 14.60 19.61
CA ILE A 85 20.91 13.64 19.72
C ILE A 85 21.93 13.93 18.62
N LEU A 86 23.14 14.32 19.01
CA LEU A 86 24.26 14.54 18.09
C LEU A 86 25.01 13.25 17.83
N VAL A 87 25.23 12.91 16.58
CA VAL A 87 25.99 11.74 16.11
C VAL A 87 27.05 12.16 15.11
N ALA A 88 28.05 11.32 14.85
CA ALA A 88 29.06 11.57 13.82
C ALA A 88 28.46 11.48 12.39
N ASP A 89 27.58 10.52 12.14
CA ASP A 89 26.91 10.28 10.88
C ASP A 89 25.47 9.79 11.14
N ALA A 90 24.47 10.54 10.66
CA ALA A 90 23.06 10.23 10.87
C ALA A 90 22.61 8.96 10.14
N LEU A 91 23.21 8.63 8.98
CA LEU A 91 22.92 7.38 8.28
C LEU A 91 23.47 6.18 9.02
N GLU A 92 24.70 6.25 9.50
CA GLU A 92 25.30 5.18 10.30
C GLU A 92 24.51 4.99 11.61
N ALA A 93 24.06 6.06 12.26
CA ALA A 93 23.22 6.02 13.43
C ALA A 93 21.87 5.28 13.15
N LEU A 94 21.22 5.58 12.03
CA LEU A 94 19.99 4.89 11.58
C LEU A 94 20.27 3.39 11.39
N GLN A 95 21.38 3.04 10.74
CA GLN A 95 21.79 1.66 10.49
C GLN A 95 22.10 0.90 11.79
N ARG A 96 22.79 1.52 12.74
CA ARG A 96 23.08 0.96 14.07
C ARG A 96 21.80 0.68 14.84
N LEU A 97 20.86 1.63 14.85
CA LEU A 97 19.58 1.48 15.52
C LEU A 97 18.80 0.29 14.93
N ALA A 98 18.70 0.21 13.61
CA ALA A 98 18.00 -0.89 12.94
C ALA A 98 18.68 -2.25 13.18
N GLY A 99 20.01 -2.32 13.12
CA GLY A 99 20.76 -3.55 13.43
C GLY A 99 20.63 -4.00 14.89
N PHE A 100 20.55 -3.05 15.83
CA PHE A 100 20.23 -3.35 17.22
C PHE A 100 18.81 -3.89 17.36
N HIS A 101 17.82 -3.25 16.72
CA HIS A 101 16.43 -3.69 16.71
C HIS A 101 16.28 -5.10 16.12
N ARG A 102 16.97 -5.40 15.01
CA ARG A 102 17.00 -6.73 14.37
C ARG A 102 17.42 -7.82 15.35
N LYS A 103 18.46 -7.58 16.16
CA LYS A 103 19.00 -8.54 17.12
C LYS A 103 18.04 -8.94 18.25
N GLN A 104 16.95 -8.20 18.43
CA GLN A 104 15.97 -8.51 19.47
C GLN A 104 15.01 -9.64 19.05
N PHE A 105 15.07 -10.09 17.78
CA PHE A 105 14.16 -11.09 17.24
C PHE A 105 14.94 -12.34 16.79
N ASN A 106 14.57 -13.47 17.35
CA ASN A 106 15.16 -14.78 17.01
C ASN A 106 14.23 -15.55 16.05
N ILE A 107 13.98 -14.96 14.88
CA ILE A 107 13.17 -15.55 13.80
C ILE A 107 14.04 -15.77 12.56
N PRO A 108 13.67 -16.70 11.66
CA PRO A 108 14.33 -16.84 10.37
C PRO A 108 14.24 -15.53 9.57
N VAL A 109 15.36 -15.13 8.95
CA VAL A 109 15.44 -13.95 8.11
C VAL A 109 16.04 -14.31 6.77
N ILE A 110 15.26 -14.07 5.71
CA ILE A 110 15.69 -14.28 4.34
C ILE A 110 16.29 -12.98 3.81
N GLY A 111 17.56 -13.02 3.41
CA GLY A 111 18.22 -11.94 2.71
C GLY A 111 18.24 -12.22 1.20
N VAL A 112 17.58 -11.39 0.40
CA VAL A 112 17.49 -11.56 -1.05
C VAL A 112 18.38 -10.55 -1.76
N THR A 113 19.37 -11.01 -2.54
CA THR A 113 20.17 -10.13 -3.41
C THR A 113 20.33 -10.73 -4.81
N GLY A 114 20.89 -9.95 -5.71
CA GLY A 114 21.11 -10.28 -7.12
C GLY A 114 21.03 -9.04 -8.00
N SER A 115 21.14 -9.20 -9.30
CA SER A 115 20.95 -8.10 -10.25
C SER A 115 19.45 -7.89 -10.54
N ASN A 116 18.76 -8.90 -11.02
CA ASN A 116 17.33 -8.88 -11.35
C ASN A 116 16.55 -9.91 -10.51
N GLY A 117 15.23 -9.81 -10.45
CA GLY A 117 14.36 -10.79 -9.79
C GLY A 117 14.19 -10.63 -8.27
N LYS A 118 15.00 -9.83 -7.57
CA LYS A 118 14.96 -9.66 -6.10
C LYS A 118 13.57 -9.36 -5.56
N THR A 119 12.93 -8.33 -6.11
CA THR A 119 11.60 -7.88 -5.68
C THR A 119 10.55 -8.93 -6.00
N ILE A 120 10.64 -9.58 -7.16
CA ILE A 120 9.71 -10.65 -7.57
C ILE A 120 9.82 -11.82 -6.59
N VAL A 121 11.02 -12.32 -6.32
CA VAL A 121 11.24 -13.42 -5.35
C VAL A 121 10.74 -13.06 -3.96
N LYS A 122 11.01 -11.85 -3.48
CA LYS A 122 10.50 -11.36 -2.18
C LYS A 122 8.96 -11.35 -2.14
N GLU A 123 8.31 -10.77 -3.13
CA GLU A 123 6.84 -10.68 -3.15
C GLU A 123 6.19 -12.05 -3.37
N TRP A 124 6.77 -12.90 -4.21
CA TRP A 124 6.26 -14.26 -4.41
C TRP A 124 6.46 -15.15 -3.19
N LEU A 125 7.60 -15.07 -2.49
CA LEU A 125 7.76 -15.75 -1.22
C LEU A 125 6.69 -15.30 -0.21
N TYR A 126 6.37 -14.01 -0.18
CA TYR A 126 5.27 -13.54 0.65
C TYR A 126 3.92 -14.13 0.22
N GLN A 127 3.56 -14.10 -1.07
CA GLN A 127 2.33 -14.71 -1.59
C GLN A 127 2.23 -16.22 -1.25
N LEU A 128 3.35 -16.92 -1.31
CA LEU A 128 3.40 -18.37 -1.11
C LEU A 128 3.40 -18.81 0.36
N LEU A 129 3.79 -17.94 1.29
CA LEU A 129 4.09 -18.31 2.67
C LEU A 129 3.22 -17.61 3.72
N HIS A 130 2.49 -16.55 3.36
CA HIS A 130 1.74 -15.72 4.33
C HIS A 130 0.64 -16.46 5.07
N GLU A 131 0.12 -17.56 4.53
CA GLU A 131 -0.84 -18.42 5.22
C GLU A 131 -0.20 -19.29 6.33
N ASN A 132 1.13 -19.51 6.27
CA ASN A 132 1.86 -20.30 7.27
C ASN A 132 2.61 -19.45 8.28
N PHE A 133 2.99 -18.23 7.92
CA PHE A 133 3.85 -17.36 8.73
C PHE A 133 3.35 -15.92 8.72
N ASN A 134 3.40 -15.29 9.89
CA ASN A 134 3.26 -13.84 9.96
C ASN A 134 4.58 -13.20 9.50
N ILE A 135 4.57 -12.59 8.31
CA ILE A 135 5.79 -12.18 7.60
C ILE A 135 5.97 -10.66 7.62
N VAL A 136 7.13 -10.18 8.07
CA VAL A 136 7.59 -8.83 7.78
C VAL A 136 8.47 -8.83 6.54
N ARG A 137 8.26 -7.86 5.64
CA ARG A 137 9.08 -7.73 4.43
C ARG A 137 9.39 -6.27 4.08
N SER A 138 10.44 -6.06 3.27
CA SER A 138 10.70 -4.74 2.69
C SER A 138 9.49 -4.26 1.87
N PRO A 139 8.91 -3.09 2.17
CA PRO A 139 7.86 -2.52 1.33
C PRO A 139 8.42 -2.12 -0.03
N LYS A 140 7.70 -2.40 -1.11
CA LYS A 140 8.14 -2.10 -2.48
C LYS A 140 9.58 -2.60 -2.71
N SER A 141 10.52 -1.73 -3.11
CA SER A 141 11.94 -2.04 -3.28
C SER A 141 12.82 -1.24 -2.31
N TYR A 142 12.46 -1.22 -1.03
CA TYR A 142 13.28 -0.61 0.03
C TYR A 142 14.52 -1.48 0.30
N ASN A 143 15.46 -1.47 -0.64
CA ASN A 143 16.65 -2.32 -0.67
C ASN A 143 17.97 -1.56 -0.49
N SER A 144 17.92 -0.24 -0.30
CA SER A 144 19.09 0.65 -0.18
C SER A 144 19.60 0.77 1.26
N GLN A 145 20.72 1.48 1.43
CA GLN A 145 21.33 1.82 2.73
C GLN A 145 20.37 2.53 3.70
N ILE A 146 19.30 3.14 3.18
CA ILE A 146 18.26 3.84 3.93
C ILE A 146 16.98 2.99 4.04
N GLY A 147 16.59 2.35 2.95
CA GLY A 147 15.33 1.60 2.88
C GLY A 147 15.34 0.34 3.75
N VAL A 148 16.47 -0.36 3.82
CA VAL A 148 16.62 -1.57 4.65
C VAL A 148 16.44 -1.27 6.14
N PRO A 149 17.11 -0.28 6.74
CA PRO A 149 16.87 0.09 8.14
C PRO A 149 15.41 0.38 8.47
N LEU A 150 14.71 1.13 7.60
CA LEU A 150 13.29 1.43 7.79
C LEU A 150 12.40 0.18 7.69
N SER A 151 12.76 -0.77 6.83
CA SER A 151 12.05 -2.05 6.71
C SER A 151 12.22 -2.92 7.97
N ILE A 152 13.44 -3.00 8.49
CA ILE A 152 13.76 -3.76 9.70
C ILE A 152 13.07 -3.17 10.93
N TRP A 153 12.93 -1.85 11.02
CA TRP A 153 12.22 -1.19 12.11
C TRP A 153 10.76 -1.62 12.23
N GLN A 154 10.16 -2.22 11.17
CA GLN A 154 8.81 -2.76 11.20
C GLN A 154 8.69 -4.10 11.95
N MET A 155 9.81 -4.78 12.27
CA MET A 155 9.79 -6.04 13.01
C MET A 155 9.14 -5.86 14.39
N ASN A 156 8.33 -6.84 14.79
CA ASN A 156 7.72 -6.91 16.11
C ASN A 156 7.61 -8.37 16.59
N SER A 157 7.11 -8.58 17.80
CA SER A 157 7.03 -9.90 18.44
C SER A 157 6.01 -10.87 17.80
N HIS A 158 5.15 -10.40 16.88
CA HIS A 158 4.18 -11.25 16.20
C HIS A 158 4.73 -11.85 14.90
N HIS A 159 5.84 -11.31 14.38
CA HIS A 159 6.43 -11.85 13.16
C HIS A 159 7.18 -13.16 13.41
N GLU A 160 7.00 -14.10 12.50
CA GLU A 160 7.59 -15.44 12.54
C GLU A 160 8.65 -15.66 11.45
N LEU A 161 8.61 -14.83 10.40
CA LEU A 161 9.53 -14.84 9.26
C LEU A 161 9.78 -13.40 8.79
N ALA A 162 11.01 -13.12 8.35
CA ALA A 162 11.34 -11.85 7.73
C ALA A 162 11.95 -12.04 6.35
N ILE A 163 11.62 -11.17 5.38
CA ILE A 163 12.14 -11.20 4.02
C ILE A 163 12.63 -9.80 3.64
N PHE A 164 13.94 -9.62 3.56
CA PHE A 164 14.54 -8.34 3.23
C PHE A 164 15.32 -8.39 1.93
N GLU A 165 15.08 -7.40 1.07
CA GLU A 165 15.81 -7.21 -0.19
C GLU A 165 17.03 -6.33 0.05
N ALA A 166 18.21 -6.75 -0.43
CA ALA A 166 19.46 -6.00 -0.37
C ALA A 166 19.98 -5.63 -1.76
N GLY A 167 20.02 -4.33 -2.04
CA GLY A 167 20.56 -3.74 -3.27
C GLY A 167 21.78 -2.87 -2.99
N ILE A 168 22.74 -2.88 -3.89
CA ILE A 168 23.97 -2.08 -3.78
C ILE A 168 24.26 -1.36 -5.08
N SER A 169 24.87 -0.20 -4.96
CA SER A 169 25.39 0.62 -6.07
C SER A 169 26.90 0.75 -6.04
N LYS A 170 27.55 0.57 -4.89
CA LYS A 170 28.99 0.77 -4.69
C LYS A 170 29.61 -0.36 -3.87
N PRO A 171 30.91 -0.62 -4.01
CA PRO A 171 31.67 -1.50 -3.11
C PRO A 171 31.58 -1.05 -1.64
N GLY A 172 31.55 -1.99 -0.72
CA GLY A 172 31.46 -1.77 0.73
C GLY A 172 30.04 -1.54 1.26
N GLU A 173 29.04 -1.41 0.40
CA GLU A 173 27.64 -1.21 0.83
C GLU A 173 27.00 -2.49 1.35
N MET A 174 27.36 -3.67 0.79
CA MET A 174 26.72 -4.92 1.19
C MET A 174 27.11 -5.37 2.59
N GLU A 175 28.35 -5.13 3.01
CA GLU A 175 28.80 -5.41 4.38
C GLU A 175 28.01 -4.61 5.42
N LYS A 176 27.63 -3.35 5.09
CA LYS A 176 26.79 -2.54 5.96
C LYS A 176 25.37 -3.13 6.03
N LEU A 177 24.80 -3.55 4.90
CA LEU A 177 23.47 -4.18 4.86
C LEU A 177 23.46 -5.53 5.57
N GLU A 178 24.51 -6.32 5.46
CA GLU A 178 24.64 -7.58 6.19
C GLU A 178 24.55 -7.36 7.71
N LYS A 179 25.32 -6.41 8.25
CA LYS A 179 25.30 -6.06 9.69
C LYS A 179 23.92 -5.64 10.20
N ILE A 180 23.05 -5.16 9.31
CA ILE A 180 21.68 -4.71 9.64
C ILE A 180 20.68 -5.85 9.47
N ILE A 181 20.72 -6.57 8.36
CA ILE A 181 19.75 -7.64 8.03
C ILE A 181 20.07 -8.92 8.83
N GLN A 182 21.33 -9.29 8.94
CA GLN A 182 21.81 -10.54 9.55
C GLN A 182 20.96 -11.74 9.10
N PRO A 183 21.01 -12.06 7.79
CA PRO A 183 20.13 -13.10 7.25
C PRO A 183 20.58 -14.47 7.77
N THR A 184 19.59 -15.30 8.14
CA THR A 184 19.81 -16.71 8.48
C THR A 184 19.81 -17.59 7.22
N ILE A 185 19.09 -17.13 6.17
CA ILE A 185 19.00 -17.78 4.86
C ILE A 185 19.25 -16.74 3.78
N GLY A 186 20.15 -17.04 2.86
CA GLY A 186 20.46 -16.22 1.71
C GLY A 186 19.74 -16.68 0.44
N ILE A 187 19.36 -15.75 -0.42
CA ILE A 187 18.91 -16.03 -1.79
C ILE A 187 19.66 -15.14 -2.77
N LEU A 188 20.42 -15.79 -3.66
CA LEU A 188 21.05 -15.12 -4.80
C LEU A 188 20.24 -15.38 -6.06
N THR A 189 19.55 -14.36 -6.59
CA THR A 189 18.70 -14.54 -7.78
C THR A 189 19.54 -14.72 -9.04
N ASN A 190 20.32 -13.72 -9.43
CA ASN A 190 21.22 -13.78 -10.58
C ASN A 190 22.29 -12.70 -10.49
N ILE A 191 23.30 -12.80 -11.38
CA ILE A 191 24.35 -11.79 -11.56
C ILE A 191 24.33 -11.35 -13.03
N GLY A 192 23.79 -10.16 -13.25
CA GLY A 192 23.74 -9.47 -14.55
C GLY A 192 24.49 -8.13 -14.51
N GLU A 193 24.29 -7.30 -15.52
CA GLU A 193 25.03 -6.04 -15.71
C GLU A 193 24.46 -4.83 -14.95
N ALA A 194 23.29 -4.95 -14.30
CA ALA A 194 22.70 -3.84 -13.56
C ALA A 194 23.67 -3.24 -12.52
N HIS A 195 23.81 -1.91 -12.47
CA HIS A 195 24.74 -1.18 -11.61
C HIS A 195 26.23 -1.53 -11.78
N SER A 196 26.66 -1.84 -13.00
CA SER A 196 28.06 -2.20 -13.29
C SER A 196 29.01 -1.00 -13.31
N GLU A 197 28.51 0.23 -13.32
CA GLU A 197 29.31 1.47 -13.37
C GLU A 197 30.38 1.54 -12.27
N ASN A 198 30.06 1.08 -11.05
CA ASN A 198 30.94 1.17 -9.89
C ASN A 198 31.69 -0.13 -9.58
N PHE A 199 31.62 -1.14 -10.44
CA PHE A 199 32.29 -2.42 -10.26
C PHE A 199 33.20 -2.71 -11.47
N PRO A 200 34.51 -3.01 -11.24
CA PRO A 200 35.46 -3.25 -12.32
C PRO A 200 35.09 -4.42 -13.24
N ASN A 201 34.43 -5.43 -12.69
CA ASN A 201 34.00 -6.63 -13.41
C ASN A 201 32.90 -7.40 -12.66
N ARG A 202 32.37 -8.43 -13.32
CA ARG A 202 31.33 -9.31 -12.76
C ARG A 202 31.77 -10.05 -11.49
N GLU A 203 33.07 -10.35 -11.38
CA GLU A 203 33.60 -11.07 -10.23
C GLU A 203 33.61 -10.24 -8.96
N GLU A 204 34.06 -9.00 -9.02
CA GLU A 204 34.06 -8.09 -7.87
C GLU A 204 32.64 -7.77 -7.44
N LYS A 205 31.71 -7.66 -8.37
CA LYS A 205 30.30 -7.46 -8.09
C LYS A 205 29.67 -8.67 -7.39
N LEU A 206 30.01 -9.90 -7.82
CA LEU A 206 29.54 -11.11 -7.14
C LEU A 206 30.12 -11.19 -5.73
N LYS A 207 31.45 -11.00 -5.57
CA LYS A 207 32.11 -11.00 -4.26
C LYS A 207 31.45 -10.01 -3.29
N GLU A 208 31.13 -8.80 -3.78
CA GLU A 208 30.46 -7.81 -2.95
C GLU A 208 29.07 -8.28 -2.52
N LYS A 209 28.24 -8.82 -3.44
CA LYS A 209 26.91 -9.33 -3.13
C LYS A 209 26.93 -10.50 -2.17
N LEU A 210 27.92 -11.38 -2.29
CA LEU A 210 28.05 -12.56 -1.42
C LEU A 210 28.36 -12.19 0.04
N LYS A 211 28.86 -10.99 0.32
CA LYS A 211 29.05 -10.50 1.70
C LYS A 211 27.76 -10.47 2.50
N LEU A 212 26.59 -10.36 1.85
CA LEU A 212 25.31 -10.45 2.54
C LEU A 212 25.12 -11.79 3.27
N PHE A 213 25.76 -12.81 2.79
CA PHE A 213 25.58 -14.20 3.27
C PHE A 213 26.69 -14.67 4.22
N ALA A 214 27.54 -13.75 4.70
CA ALA A 214 28.69 -14.09 5.54
C ALA A 214 28.32 -14.93 6.78
N HIS A 215 27.11 -14.79 7.30
CA HIS A 215 26.62 -15.52 8.48
C HIS A 215 25.34 -16.32 8.21
N ALA A 216 24.96 -16.47 6.94
CA ALA A 216 23.77 -17.26 6.58
C ALA A 216 24.04 -18.75 6.72
N SER A 217 23.14 -19.47 7.38
CA SER A 217 23.28 -20.93 7.57
C SER A 217 23.04 -21.71 6.27
N LYS A 218 22.38 -21.10 5.28
CA LYS A 218 22.12 -21.69 3.95
C LYS A 218 21.93 -20.62 2.90
N VAL A 219 22.40 -20.86 1.68
CA VAL A 219 22.24 -19.95 0.54
C VAL A 219 21.65 -20.68 -0.65
N ILE A 220 20.53 -20.18 -1.18
CA ILE A 220 19.84 -20.71 -2.35
C ILE A 220 20.32 -19.96 -3.59
N SER A 221 20.69 -20.70 -4.64
CA SER A 221 21.03 -20.10 -5.94
C SER A 221 20.89 -21.08 -7.11
N LYS A 222 20.89 -20.54 -8.33
CA LYS A 222 20.98 -21.34 -9.55
C LYS A 222 22.36 -21.97 -9.67
N GLY A 223 22.43 -23.29 -9.87
CA GLY A 223 23.67 -24.08 -9.96
C GLY A 223 24.20 -24.31 -11.38
N ASP A 224 23.52 -23.81 -12.43
CA ASP A 224 23.92 -24.02 -13.82
C ASP A 224 25.13 -23.17 -14.26
N ASP A 225 25.44 -22.08 -13.57
CA ASP A 225 26.64 -21.28 -13.79
C ASP A 225 27.79 -21.82 -12.94
N ALA A 226 28.65 -22.63 -13.54
CA ALA A 226 29.78 -23.26 -12.86
C ALA A 226 30.74 -22.25 -12.19
N TRP A 227 30.81 -21.02 -12.70
CA TRP A 227 31.66 -20.00 -12.12
C TRP A 227 31.03 -19.43 -10.83
N ILE A 228 29.73 -19.11 -10.83
CA ILE A 228 29.00 -18.69 -9.61
C ILE A 228 29.05 -19.78 -8.57
N THR A 229 28.73 -21.03 -8.95
CA THR A 229 28.75 -22.19 -8.06
C THR A 229 30.10 -22.37 -7.36
N ARG A 230 31.22 -22.23 -8.11
CA ARG A 230 32.57 -22.32 -7.56
C ARG A 230 32.87 -21.21 -6.56
N GLN A 231 32.38 -19.99 -6.77
CA GLN A 231 32.59 -18.89 -5.82
C GLN A 231 31.77 -19.11 -4.55
N MET A 232 30.54 -19.60 -4.67
CA MET A 232 29.66 -19.88 -3.54
C MET A 232 30.17 -21.05 -2.68
N MET A 233 30.69 -22.10 -3.29
CA MET A 233 31.30 -23.24 -2.56
C MET A 233 32.51 -22.82 -1.70
N ARG A 234 33.12 -21.65 -1.95
CA ARG A 234 34.20 -21.11 -1.13
C ARG A 234 33.73 -20.39 0.14
N LEU A 235 32.45 -20.05 0.22
CA LEU A 235 31.92 -19.29 1.34
C LEU A 235 31.49 -20.16 2.50
N GLU A 236 30.80 -21.29 2.25
CA GLU A 236 30.44 -22.31 3.25
C GLU A 236 29.91 -23.60 2.59
N GLU A 237 29.93 -24.72 3.32
CA GLU A 237 29.49 -26.04 2.84
C GLU A 237 27.95 -26.20 2.72
N ASN A 238 27.14 -25.20 3.08
CA ASN A 238 25.70 -25.31 3.23
C ASN A 238 24.89 -24.60 2.14
N ASN A 239 25.34 -24.67 0.88
CA ASN A 239 24.60 -24.10 -0.25
C ASN A 239 23.46 -25.04 -0.70
N PHE A 240 22.38 -24.48 -1.21
CA PHE A 240 21.30 -25.20 -1.89
C PHE A 240 21.24 -24.75 -3.35
N PHE A 241 21.63 -25.64 -4.25
CA PHE A 241 21.63 -25.35 -5.68
C PHE A 241 20.42 -25.96 -6.38
N TRP A 242 19.78 -25.16 -7.21
CA TRP A 242 18.78 -25.65 -8.15
C TRP A 242 19.28 -25.45 -9.59
N GLY A 243 18.91 -26.36 -10.49
CA GLY A 243 19.33 -26.25 -11.89
C GLY A 243 19.13 -27.55 -12.69
N ARG A 244 19.66 -27.58 -13.91
CA ARG A 244 19.57 -28.73 -14.79
C ARG A 244 20.67 -29.77 -14.55
N ASN A 245 21.70 -29.39 -13.81
CA ASN A 245 22.82 -30.28 -13.48
C ASN A 245 22.36 -31.40 -12.54
N MET A 246 22.83 -32.63 -12.80
CA MET A 246 22.53 -33.80 -11.95
C MET A 246 23.04 -33.68 -10.51
N THR A 247 23.96 -32.75 -10.26
CA THR A 247 24.54 -32.46 -8.93
C THR A 247 23.76 -31.38 -8.16
N SER A 248 22.69 -30.84 -8.74
CA SER A 248 21.84 -29.85 -8.05
C SER A 248 20.95 -30.51 -7.00
N ASP A 249 20.76 -29.85 -5.83
CA ASP A 249 19.86 -30.32 -4.76
C ASP A 249 18.42 -30.44 -5.24
N LEU A 250 18.01 -29.47 -6.09
CA LEU A 250 16.74 -29.46 -6.80
C LEU A 250 17.01 -29.49 -8.31
N GLN A 251 16.79 -30.62 -8.93
CA GLN A 251 17.06 -30.80 -10.35
C GLN A 251 15.86 -30.41 -11.20
N VAL A 252 16.07 -29.55 -12.19
CA VAL A 252 15.08 -29.21 -13.22
C VAL A 252 15.12 -30.25 -14.33
N VAL A 253 14.09 -31.09 -14.39
CA VAL A 253 13.98 -32.18 -15.38
C VAL A 253 13.55 -31.62 -16.73
N SER A 254 12.44 -30.88 -16.73
CA SER A 254 11.92 -30.23 -17.95
C SER A 254 11.04 -29.03 -17.62
N VAL A 255 10.88 -28.16 -18.63
CA VAL A 255 10.00 -26.99 -18.57
C VAL A 255 9.16 -26.99 -19.85
N GLY A 256 7.87 -27.21 -19.70
CA GLY A 256 6.86 -27.19 -20.76
C GLY A 256 6.06 -25.88 -20.73
N ARG A 257 5.66 -25.36 -21.88
CA ARG A 257 4.84 -24.14 -21.98
C ARG A 257 3.60 -24.46 -22.83
N GLN A 258 2.43 -24.33 -22.24
CA GLN A 258 1.16 -24.58 -22.88
C GLN A 258 0.06 -23.70 -22.27
N ASP A 259 -0.89 -23.23 -23.08
CA ASP A 259 -2.11 -22.54 -22.66
C ASP A 259 -1.90 -21.39 -21.64
N PHE A 260 -0.89 -20.52 -21.90
CA PHE A 260 -0.50 -19.40 -21.04
C PHE A 260 0.05 -19.77 -19.65
N GLN A 261 0.41 -21.04 -19.46
CA GLN A 261 1.04 -21.55 -18.25
C GLN A 261 2.37 -22.22 -18.57
N THR A 262 3.24 -22.28 -17.57
CA THR A 262 4.47 -23.06 -17.66
C THR A 262 4.43 -24.18 -16.64
N GLU A 263 4.56 -25.41 -17.10
CA GLU A 263 4.73 -26.59 -16.27
C GLU A 263 6.21 -26.87 -16.04
N ILE A 264 6.58 -27.05 -14.78
CA ILE A 264 7.97 -27.25 -14.35
C ILE A 264 8.06 -28.60 -13.65
N PHE A 265 8.85 -29.51 -14.20
CA PHE A 265 9.11 -30.85 -13.67
C PHE A 265 10.44 -30.85 -12.95
N LEU A 266 10.41 -31.28 -11.69
CA LEU A 266 11.54 -31.23 -10.77
C LEU A 266 11.81 -32.60 -10.13
N ASN A 267 13.07 -32.84 -9.78
CA ASN A 267 13.48 -33.99 -8.96
C ASN A 267 14.15 -33.45 -7.68
N TYR A 268 13.60 -33.84 -6.53
CA TYR A 268 14.12 -33.49 -5.21
C TYR A 268 14.19 -34.74 -4.34
N LYS A 269 15.38 -35.04 -3.81
CA LYS A 269 15.62 -36.24 -2.98
C LYS A 269 15.13 -37.52 -3.67
N TYR A 270 15.43 -37.72 -4.95
CA TYR A 270 15.07 -38.84 -5.80
C TYR A 270 13.57 -39.03 -6.08
N GLU A 271 12.75 -38.04 -5.75
CA GLU A 271 11.32 -38.02 -6.07
C GLU A 271 10.99 -36.91 -7.04
N THR A 272 10.27 -37.28 -8.10
CA THR A 272 9.81 -36.32 -9.12
C THR A 272 8.49 -35.72 -8.73
N PHE A 273 8.36 -34.40 -8.88
CA PHE A 273 7.11 -33.67 -8.75
C PHE A 273 7.06 -32.55 -9.77
N GLN A 274 5.88 -31.96 -9.94
CA GLN A 274 5.69 -30.85 -10.88
C GLN A 274 4.85 -29.75 -10.24
N PHE A 275 4.97 -28.56 -10.74
CA PHE A 275 4.03 -27.48 -10.50
C PHE A 275 3.87 -26.61 -11.73
N SER A 276 2.76 -25.85 -11.83
CA SER A 276 2.53 -24.89 -12.90
C SER A 276 2.53 -23.45 -12.35
N ILE A 277 2.94 -22.51 -13.20
CA ILE A 277 2.88 -21.07 -12.91
C ILE A 277 2.15 -20.35 -14.06
N PRO A 278 1.40 -19.26 -13.78
CA PRO A 278 0.68 -18.50 -14.80
C PRO A 278 1.59 -17.51 -15.55
N PHE A 279 2.84 -17.89 -15.82
CA PHE A 279 3.84 -17.07 -16.50
C PHE A 279 4.61 -17.89 -17.50
N MET A 280 5.05 -17.27 -18.61
CA MET A 280 5.72 -18.00 -19.71
C MET A 280 7.19 -17.59 -19.92
N ASP A 281 7.66 -16.53 -19.28
CA ASP A 281 9.03 -16.03 -19.43
C ASP A 281 10.04 -16.79 -18.56
N GLU A 282 11.29 -16.81 -19.02
CA GLU A 282 12.37 -17.54 -18.34
C GLU A 282 12.69 -16.97 -16.96
N GLY A 283 12.63 -15.62 -16.80
CA GLY A 283 12.88 -14.97 -15.52
C GLY A 283 11.86 -15.37 -14.45
N SER A 284 10.58 -15.47 -14.83
CA SER A 284 9.52 -15.95 -13.95
C SER A 284 9.72 -17.42 -13.58
N VAL A 285 10.14 -18.26 -14.51
CA VAL A 285 10.47 -19.67 -14.25
C VAL A 285 11.61 -19.79 -13.25
N GLU A 286 12.70 -19.04 -13.42
CA GLU A 286 13.84 -19.03 -12.50
C GLU A 286 13.46 -18.54 -11.10
N ASN A 287 12.67 -17.47 -11.03
CA ASN A 287 12.19 -16.93 -9.76
C ASN A 287 11.26 -17.91 -9.03
N ALA A 288 10.37 -18.60 -9.76
CA ALA A 288 9.47 -19.60 -9.19
C ALA A 288 10.23 -20.82 -8.65
N ILE A 289 11.23 -21.33 -9.38
CA ILE A 289 12.09 -22.43 -8.90
C ILE A 289 12.87 -21.99 -7.66
N THR A 290 13.36 -20.77 -7.63
CA THR A 290 14.03 -20.18 -6.45
C THR A 290 13.09 -20.15 -5.23
N CYS A 291 11.83 -19.71 -5.40
CA CYS A 291 10.82 -19.73 -4.34
C CYS A 291 10.49 -21.17 -3.91
N CYS A 292 10.30 -22.08 -4.86
CA CYS A 292 10.08 -23.51 -4.60
C CYS A 292 11.22 -24.11 -3.76
N SER A 293 12.47 -23.76 -4.07
CA SER A 293 13.65 -24.20 -3.31
C SER A 293 13.54 -23.82 -1.83
N PHE A 294 13.11 -22.59 -1.55
CA PHE A 294 12.89 -22.16 -0.17
C PHE A 294 11.72 -22.90 0.49
N MET A 295 10.60 -23.07 -0.20
CA MET A 295 9.44 -23.78 0.34
C MET A 295 9.77 -25.21 0.73
N LEU A 296 10.57 -25.92 -0.09
CA LEU A 296 11.07 -27.26 0.20
C LEU A 296 12.00 -27.28 1.43
N LEU A 297 12.88 -26.27 1.57
CA LEU A 297 13.74 -26.11 2.74
C LEU A 297 12.96 -25.78 4.01
N ALA A 298 11.87 -25.05 3.89
CA ALA A 298 10.94 -24.74 4.98
C ALA A 298 10.04 -25.93 5.36
N GLY A 299 10.12 -27.05 4.61
CA GLY A 299 9.39 -28.29 4.90
C GLY A 299 7.94 -28.29 4.47
N LEU A 300 7.52 -27.44 3.54
CA LEU A 300 6.16 -27.43 3.02
C LEU A 300 5.89 -28.68 2.16
N ASP A 301 4.69 -29.20 2.26
CA ASP A 301 4.24 -30.34 1.44
C ASP A 301 4.17 -29.95 -0.05
N ARG A 302 4.49 -30.91 -0.92
CA ARG A 302 4.50 -30.70 -2.37
C ARG A 302 3.14 -30.32 -2.93
N SER A 303 2.06 -30.84 -2.36
CA SER A 303 0.69 -30.47 -2.74
C SER A 303 0.43 -28.99 -2.50
N ILE A 304 0.84 -28.47 -1.34
CA ILE A 304 0.74 -27.05 -1.00
C ILE A 304 1.56 -26.21 -1.98
N ILE A 305 2.79 -26.65 -2.32
CA ILE A 305 3.64 -25.96 -3.29
C ILE A 305 2.94 -25.91 -4.66
N GLN A 306 2.39 -27.02 -5.13
CA GLN A 306 1.69 -27.09 -6.42
C GLN A 306 0.50 -26.14 -6.50
N ASP A 307 -0.33 -26.15 -5.47
CA ASP A 307 -1.56 -25.36 -5.44
C ASP A 307 -1.25 -23.84 -5.39
N ARG A 308 -0.30 -23.44 -4.54
CA ARG A 308 0.06 -22.02 -4.40
C ARG A 308 0.82 -21.46 -5.60
N MET A 309 1.72 -22.25 -6.21
CA MET A 309 2.47 -21.82 -7.40
C MET A 309 1.53 -21.50 -8.57
N ARG A 310 0.43 -22.22 -8.70
CA ARG A 310 -0.60 -21.98 -9.73
C ARG A 310 -1.34 -20.64 -9.52
N GLN A 311 -1.39 -20.16 -8.28
CA GLN A 311 -2.13 -18.95 -7.89
C GLN A 311 -1.25 -17.69 -7.85
N LEU A 312 0.04 -17.79 -8.18
CA LEU A 312 0.96 -16.66 -8.19
C LEU A 312 0.42 -15.49 -9.04
N GLN A 313 0.48 -14.30 -8.47
CA GLN A 313 0.05 -13.06 -9.13
C GLN A 313 1.27 -12.27 -9.64
N PRO A 314 1.10 -11.51 -10.73
CA PRO A 314 2.12 -10.58 -11.20
C PRO A 314 2.49 -9.57 -10.10
N VAL A 315 3.76 -9.18 -10.08
CA VAL A 315 4.23 -8.08 -9.24
C VAL A 315 4.10 -6.77 -10.02
N SER A 316 3.41 -5.79 -9.47
CA SER A 316 3.18 -4.49 -10.12
C SER A 316 4.48 -3.87 -10.64
N MET A 317 4.41 -3.26 -11.84
CA MET A 317 5.53 -2.59 -12.53
C MET A 317 6.72 -3.52 -12.87
N ARG A 318 6.49 -4.85 -12.96
CA ARG A 318 7.51 -5.86 -13.30
C ARG A 318 6.97 -6.81 -14.36
N LEU A 319 7.19 -6.49 -15.67
CA LEU A 319 6.66 -7.25 -16.81
C LEU A 319 5.15 -7.53 -16.71
N GLU A 320 4.43 -6.61 -16.11
CA GLU A 320 3.00 -6.72 -15.86
C GLU A 320 2.23 -6.53 -17.18
N LEU A 321 1.54 -7.59 -17.64
CA LEU A 321 0.73 -7.55 -18.87
C LEU A 321 -0.69 -7.07 -18.53
N LYS A 322 -1.15 -6.00 -19.18
CA LYS A 322 -2.51 -5.45 -19.03
C LYS A 322 -3.14 -5.19 -20.39
N LYS A 323 -4.48 -5.20 -20.43
CA LYS A 323 -5.23 -4.65 -21.57
C LYS A 323 -5.09 -3.12 -21.60
N ALA A 324 -5.03 -2.58 -22.80
CA ALA A 324 -4.86 -1.16 -23.03
C ALA A 324 -5.92 -0.61 -23.98
N ILE A 325 -5.94 0.72 -24.10
CA ILE A 325 -6.85 1.45 -25.01
C ILE A 325 -6.78 0.91 -26.44
N ASN A 326 -7.87 1.03 -27.20
CA ASN A 326 -7.94 0.74 -28.63
C ASN A 326 -7.41 -0.64 -29.04
N GLN A 327 -7.75 -1.68 -28.27
CA GLN A 327 -7.34 -3.07 -28.49
C GLN A 327 -5.82 -3.29 -28.39
N CYS A 328 -5.10 -2.37 -27.72
CA CYS A 328 -3.70 -2.54 -27.38
C CYS A 328 -3.52 -3.46 -26.16
N SER A 329 -2.32 -3.97 -25.98
CA SER A 329 -1.84 -4.57 -24.74
C SER A 329 -0.62 -3.81 -24.25
N ILE A 330 -0.50 -3.57 -22.96
CA ILE A 330 0.71 -2.97 -22.37
C ILE A 330 1.46 -3.99 -21.52
N ILE A 331 2.77 -3.94 -21.64
CA ILE A 331 3.71 -4.62 -20.75
C ILE A 331 4.37 -3.53 -19.91
N ASN A 332 3.95 -3.43 -18.64
CA ASN A 332 4.50 -2.44 -17.72
C ASN A 332 5.73 -2.99 -17.02
N ASP A 333 6.91 -2.47 -17.37
CA ASP A 333 8.20 -2.76 -16.74
C ASP A 333 8.95 -1.45 -16.43
N SER A 334 8.22 -0.51 -15.82
CA SER A 334 8.63 0.89 -15.64
C SER A 334 9.48 1.15 -14.39
N TYR A 335 10.07 0.10 -13.79
CA TYR A 335 10.82 0.27 -12.55
C TYR A 335 12.34 0.39 -12.74
N SER A 336 12.91 -0.25 -13.76
CA SER A 336 14.35 -0.26 -14.03
C SER A 336 14.65 -0.11 -15.51
N ALA A 337 15.74 0.59 -15.84
CA ALA A 337 16.22 0.75 -17.20
C ALA A 337 17.71 0.38 -17.24
N ASP A 338 18.01 -0.90 -17.54
CA ASP A 338 19.34 -1.44 -17.83
C ASP A 338 19.24 -2.41 -19.01
N LEU A 339 20.38 -2.65 -19.71
CA LEU A 339 20.42 -3.46 -20.96
C LEU A 339 19.93 -4.90 -20.75
N SER A 340 20.31 -5.54 -19.65
CA SER A 340 19.92 -6.93 -19.40
C SER A 340 18.42 -7.06 -19.16
N SER A 341 17.84 -6.14 -18.38
CA SER A 341 16.39 -6.08 -18.15
C SER A 341 15.62 -5.65 -19.40
N LEU A 342 16.19 -4.80 -20.26
CA LEU A 342 15.60 -4.47 -21.56
C LEU A 342 15.53 -5.71 -22.46
N THR A 343 16.60 -6.50 -22.53
CA THR A 343 16.61 -7.74 -23.31
C THR A 343 15.53 -8.73 -22.85
N ILE A 344 15.36 -8.88 -21.52
CA ILE A 344 14.30 -9.73 -20.96
C ILE A 344 12.92 -9.19 -21.35
N ALA A 345 12.71 -7.88 -21.23
CA ALA A 345 11.42 -7.24 -21.55
C ALA A 345 11.08 -7.33 -23.05
N LEU A 346 12.06 -7.18 -23.94
CA LEU A 346 11.88 -7.34 -25.39
C LEU A 346 11.58 -8.79 -25.78
N ASN A 347 12.25 -9.77 -25.15
CA ASN A 347 11.91 -11.19 -25.33
C ASN A 347 10.47 -11.49 -24.88
N PHE A 348 10.00 -10.85 -23.80
CA PHE A 348 8.62 -10.97 -23.35
C PHE A 348 7.65 -10.30 -24.34
N LEU A 349 7.98 -9.11 -24.84
CA LEU A 349 7.22 -8.42 -25.90
C LEU A 349 7.06 -9.30 -27.14
N ASP A 350 8.12 -9.97 -27.59
CA ASP A 350 8.07 -10.86 -28.76
C ASP A 350 7.06 -11.99 -28.61
N LYS A 351 6.98 -12.56 -27.40
CA LYS A 351 6.06 -13.66 -27.10
C LYS A 351 4.61 -13.19 -27.00
N GLN A 352 4.38 -11.99 -26.44
CA GLN A 352 3.03 -11.43 -26.27
C GLN A 352 2.48 -10.79 -27.54
N ALA A 353 3.34 -10.27 -28.41
CA ALA A 353 2.94 -9.51 -29.58
C ALA A 353 2.44 -10.37 -30.77
N ALA A 354 2.31 -11.67 -30.66
CA ALA A 354 1.83 -12.69 -31.63
C ALA A 354 1.20 -12.14 -32.94
N GLY A 355 1.99 -11.40 -33.75
CA GLY A 355 1.55 -10.80 -35.02
C GLY A 355 1.07 -9.35 -34.96
N SER A 356 0.94 -8.75 -33.77
CA SER A 356 0.61 -7.33 -33.59
C SER A 356 1.83 -6.41 -33.78
N LYS A 357 1.59 -5.11 -34.01
CA LYS A 357 2.64 -4.10 -34.03
C LYS A 357 3.31 -4.01 -32.66
N ARG A 358 4.61 -3.75 -32.63
CA ARG A 358 5.41 -3.64 -31.40
C ARG A 358 5.85 -2.21 -31.20
N THR A 359 5.35 -1.60 -30.14
CA THR A 359 5.75 -0.26 -29.69
C THR A 359 6.56 -0.37 -28.42
N VAL A 360 7.65 0.39 -28.33
CA VAL A 360 8.51 0.43 -27.13
C VAL A 360 8.64 1.87 -26.67
N ILE A 361 8.28 2.13 -25.41
CA ILE A 361 8.44 3.43 -24.74
C ILE A 361 9.60 3.31 -23.75
N LEU A 362 10.66 4.06 -23.95
CA LEU A 362 11.91 3.99 -23.18
C LEU A 362 12.27 5.34 -22.56
N SER A 363 12.79 5.32 -21.33
CA SER A 363 13.45 6.48 -20.73
C SER A 363 14.96 6.49 -21.03
N ASP A 364 15.66 7.51 -20.55
CA ASP A 364 17.11 7.46 -20.43
C ASP A 364 17.53 6.27 -19.56
N PHE A 365 18.65 5.64 -19.91
CA PHE A 365 19.31 4.58 -19.16
C PHE A 365 20.37 5.18 -18.27
N LEU A 366 20.30 4.91 -16.98
CA LEU A 366 21.17 5.53 -15.97
C LEU A 366 22.13 4.48 -15.39
N GLN A 367 23.34 4.92 -15.03
CA GLN A 367 24.34 4.09 -14.31
C GLN A 367 24.74 2.79 -15.01
N THR A 368 24.95 2.83 -16.33
CA THR A 368 25.26 1.63 -17.13
C THR A 368 26.76 1.32 -17.19
N GLY A 369 27.64 2.29 -16.90
CA GLY A 369 29.09 2.16 -17.04
C GLY A 369 29.61 2.17 -18.47
N LEU A 370 28.74 2.35 -19.46
CA LEU A 370 29.07 2.50 -20.87
C LEU A 370 29.08 3.96 -21.28
N THR A 371 29.80 4.31 -22.35
CA THR A 371 29.63 5.62 -22.97
C THR A 371 28.26 5.69 -23.63
N GLU A 372 27.63 6.88 -23.64
CA GLU A 372 26.28 7.07 -24.20
C GLU A 372 26.19 6.55 -25.63
N GLU A 373 27.19 6.78 -26.47
CA GLU A 373 27.20 6.29 -27.85
C GLU A 373 27.12 4.75 -27.94
N LYS A 374 27.94 4.03 -27.17
CA LYS A 374 27.94 2.57 -27.14
C LYS A 374 26.62 2.03 -26.59
N LEU A 375 26.13 2.62 -25.51
CA LEU A 375 24.89 2.23 -24.87
C LEU A 375 23.70 2.33 -25.83
N TYR A 376 23.54 3.46 -26.50
CA TYR A 376 22.40 3.66 -27.39
C TYR A 376 22.56 2.94 -28.76
N ASP A 377 23.80 2.59 -29.17
CA ASP A 377 24.05 1.68 -30.29
C ASP A 377 23.61 0.24 -29.97
N GLU A 378 23.85 -0.24 -28.75
CA GLU A 378 23.37 -1.55 -28.28
C GLU A 378 21.84 -1.56 -28.17
N ILE A 379 21.22 -0.51 -27.60
CA ILE A 379 19.78 -0.36 -27.52
C ILE A 379 19.15 -0.38 -28.92
N ALA A 380 19.70 0.40 -29.86
CA ALA A 380 19.23 0.42 -31.25
C ALA A 380 19.34 -0.97 -31.90
N SER A 381 20.39 -1.72 -31.60
CA SER A 381 20.60 -3.09 -32.11
C SER A 381 19.56 -4.07 -31.54
N LEU A 382 19.27 -4.00 -30.23
CA LEU A 382 18.23 -4.79 -29.58
C LEU A 382 16.84 -4.48 -30.16
N LEU A 383 16.48 -3.22 -30.31
CA LEU A 383 15.19 -2.81 -30.88
C LEU A 383 14.99 -3.34 -32.32
N ARG A 384 16.06 -3.34 -33.15
CA ARG A 384 16.03 -3.93 -34.49
C ARG A 384 15.90 -5.45 -34.45
N LEU A 385 16.67 -6.13 -33.60
CA LEU A 385 16.63 -7.58 -33.42
C LEU A 385 15.19 -8.06 -33.11
N HIS A 386 14.50 -7.34 -32.24
CA HIS A 386 13.13 -7.64 -31.79
C HIS A 386 12.03 -7.03 -32.69
N ARG A 387 12.39 -6.56 -33.90
CA ARG A 387 11.45 -6.05 -34.92
C ARG A 387 10.47 -5.02 -34.37
N THR A 388 10.95 -4.09 -33.57
CA THR A 388 10.14 -2.99 -33.05
C THR A 388 9.64 -2.10 -34.18
N SER A 389 8.33 -1.77 -34.21
CA SER A 389 7.72 -0.95 -35.26
C SER A 389 7.73 0.54 -34.91
N LYS A 390 7.64 0.87 -33.61
CA LYS A 390 7.58 2.24 -33.12
C LYS A 390 8.36 2.36 -31.82
N VAL A 391 9.15 3.41 -31.70
CA VAL A 391 9.93 3.75 -30.49
C VAL A 391 9.57 5.14 -30.03
N ILE A 392 9.23 5.27 -28.75
CA ILE A 392 9.02 6.56 -28.08
C ILE A 392 10.12 6.70 -27.03
N GLY A 393 11.03 7.65 -27.24
CA GLY A 393 12.13 7.96 -26.34
C GLY A 393 11.77 9.16 -25.44
N ILE A 394 11.93 9.03 -24.14
CA ILE A 394 11.66 10.09 -23.17
C ILE A 394 12.92 10.35 -22.34
N GLY A 395 13.51 11.52 -22.55
CA GLY A 395 14.73 11.95 -21.90
C GLY A 395 15.71 12.61 -22.86
N LYS A 396 16.69 13.30 -22.30
CA LYS A 396 17.66 14.07 -23.10
C LYS A 396 18.68 13.19 -23.80
N ASN A 397 19.17 12.13 -23.12
CA ASN A 397 20.20 11.26 -23.67
C ASN A 397 19.66 10.34 -24.75
N ILE A 398 18.50 9.71 -24.54
CA ILE A 398 17.86 8.87 -25.55
C ILE A 398 17.52 9.67 -26.80
N SER A 399 17.09 10.92 -26.65
CA SER A 399 16.79 11.83 -27.76
C SER A 399 18.03 12.23 -28.54
N ALA A 400 19.20 12.36 -27.86
CA ALA A 400 20.43 12.81 -28.50
C ALA A 400 21.23 11.66 -29.15
N PHE A 401 21.24 10.48 -28.55
CA PHE A 401 22.15 9.40 -28.90
C PHE A 401 21.51 8.19 -29.58
N LEU A 402 20.19 7.98 -29.45
CA LEU A 402 19.54 6.85 -30.09
C LEU A 402 19.48 7.02 -31.63
N LYS A 403 20.23 6.19 -32.34
CA LYS A 403 20.25 6.20 -33.82
C LYS A 403 18.94 5.71 -34.42
N THR A 404 18.34 6.55 -35.26
CA THR A 404 17.09 6.26 -35.95
C THR A 404 17.35 5.56 -37.28
N ASP A 405 16.43 4.72 -37.73
CA ASP A 405 16.41 4.15 -39.05
C ASP A 405 15.04 4.33 -39.75
N ASN A 406 15.02 4.23 -41.08
CA ASN A 406 13.80 4.50 -41.84
C ASN A 406 12.72 3.40 -41.76
N LYS A 407 12.99 2.30 -41.04
CA LYS A 407 12.07 1.16 -40.88
C LYS A 407 11.22 1.23 -39.63
N VAL A 408 11.60 2.09 -38.69
CA VAL A 408 10.96 2.27 -37.37
C VAL A 408 10.46 3.70 -37.24
N THR A 409 9.29 3.88 -36.68
CA THR A 409 8.77 5.22 -36.35
C THR A 409 9.34 5.66 -35.01
N TYR A 410 10.04 6.81 -34.99
CA TYR A 410 10.60 7.37 -33.76
C TYR A 410 9.88 8.65 -33.36
N GLN A 411 9.65 8.81 -32.04
CA GLN A 411 9.16 10.03 -31.41
C GLN A 411 9.96 10.28 -30.15
N PHE A 412 10.35 11.54 -29.91
CA PHE A 412 11.16 11.89 -28.74
C PHE A 412 10.52 13.01 -27.93
N TYR A 413 10.60 12.92 -26.60
CA TYR A 413 10.09 13.88 -25.64
C TYR A 413 11.14 14.16 -24.57
N ASN A 414 11.15 15.35 -23.99
CA ASN A 414 12.13 15.72 -22.97
C ASN A 414 11.78 15.16 -21.59
N SER A 415 10.49 14.98 -21.29
CA SER A 415 10.00 14.47 -20.01
C SER A 415 8.69 13.68 -20.19
N THR A 416 8.29 12.97 -19.13
CA THR A 416 7.00 12.28 -19.08
C THR A 416 5.83 13.23 -19.17
N GLU A 417 5.93 14.41 -18.56
CA GLU A 417 4.92 15.47 -18.63
C GLU A 417 4.76 15.98 -20.05
N ASP A 418 5.86 16.20 -20.79
CA ASP A 418 5.85 16.64 -22.18
C ASP A 418 5.15 15.60 -23.09
N PHE A 419 5.44 14.31 -22.88
CA PHE A 419 4.72 13.22 -23.56
C PHE A 419 3.22 13.25 -23.24
N LEU A 420 2.84 13.36 -21.96
CA LEU A 420 1.43 13.31 -21.54
C LEU A 420 0.62 14.51 -22.05
N GLN A 421 1.21 15.70 -22.14
CA GLN A 421 0.56 16.87 -22.74
C GLN A 421 0.24 16.66 -24.22
N GLN A 422 1.09 15.92 -24.95
CA GLN A 422 0.93 15.67 -26.38
C GLN A 422 0.28 14.31 -26.67
N PHE A 423 -0.04 13.53 -25.64
CA PHE A 423 -0.64 12.21 -25.75
C PHE A 423 -2.00 12.27 -26.45
N ARG A 424 -2.19 11.36 -27.42
CA ARG A 424 -3.46 11.13 -28.09
C ARG A 424 -3.72 9.61 -28.13
N SER A 425 -4.82 9.15 -27.59
CA SER A 425 -5.21 7.74 -27.61
C SER A 425 -5.25 7.13 -29.00
N SER A 426 -5.59 7.92 -30.02
CA SER A 426 -5.63 7.51 -31.44
C SER A 426 -4.26 7.15 -32.04
N GLN A 427 -3.16 7.53 -31.38
CA GLN A 427 -1.80 7.17 -31.79
C GLN A 427 -1.46 5.69 -31.53
N PHE A 428 -2.27 4.99 -30.73
CA PHE A 428 -2.09 3.61 -30.33
C PHE A 428 -3.33 2.79 -30.70
N LYS A 429 -3.13 1.76 -31.54
CA LYS A 429 -4.22 0.89 -31.98
C LYS A 429 -3.70 -0.47 -32.44
N ASP A 430 -4.31 -1.55 -31.94
CA ASP A 430 -4.01 -2.94 -32.33
C ASP A 430 -2.51 -3.28 -32.20
N GLU A 431 -1.85 -2.83 -31.11
CA GLU A 431 -0.41 -2.99 -30.90
C GLU A 431 -0.09 -3.46 -29.46
N THR A 432 1.06 -4.11 -29.30
CA THR A 432 1.60 -4.45 -27.99
C THR A 432 2.69 -3.44 -27.63
N ILE A 433 2.53 -2.79 -26.47
CA ILE A 433 3.35 -1.66 -26.03
C ILE A 433 4.17 -2.08 -24.81
N LEU A 434 5.49 -2.05 -24.92
CA LEU A 434 6.41 -2.19 -23.80
C LEU A 434 6.70 -0.82 -23.22
N ILE A 435 6.45 -0.65 -21.93
CA ILE A 435 6.77 0.57 -21.16
C ILE A 435 7.93 0.24 -20.23
N LYS A 436 9.10 0.83 -20.48
CA LYS A 436 10.31 0.58 -19.70
C LYS A 436 11.09 1.86 -19.43
N GLY A 437 11.18 2.23 -18.15
CA GLY A 437 11.82 3.47 -17.74
C GLY A 437 12.52 3.37 -16.38
N ALA A 438 13.50 4.24 -16.18
CA ALA A 438 14.09 4.45 -14.85
C ALA A 438 13.08 5.18 -13.96
N ARG A 439 13.03 4.84 -12.68
CA ARG A 439 12.03 5.33 -11.71
C ARG A 439 11.88 6.85 -11.67
N VAL A 440 12.96 7.60 -11.92
CA VAL A 440 12.94 9.07 -11.93
C VAL A 440 12.09 9.68 -13.05
N PHE A 441 11.69 8.87 -14.05
CA PHE A 441 10.83 9.30 -15.15
C PHE A 441 9.34 9.02 -14.90
N GLU A 442 8.98 8.38 -13.81
CA GLU A 442 7.58 8.16 -13.38
C GLU A 442 6.69 7.56 -14.50
N PHE A 443 7.18 6.52 -15.19
CA PHE A 443 6.49 5.90 -16.32
C PHE A 443 5.19 5.18 -15.96
N GLU A 444 4.90 5.00 -14.70
CA GLU A 444 3.59 4.60 -14.20
C GLU A 444 2.47 5.55 -14.66
N LYS A 445 2.75 6.84 -14.81
CA LYS A 445 1.81 7.83 -15.36
C LYS A 445 1.46 7.52 -16.82
N ILE A 446 2.43 7.07 -17.62
CA ILE A 446 2.23 6.64 -19.01
C ILE A 446 1.44 5.33 -19.07
N ALA A 447 1.80 4.36 -18.23
CA ALA A 447 1.07 3.09 -18.15
C ALA A 447 -0.41 3.34 -17.81
N HIS A 448 -0.67 4.20 -16.84
CA HIS A 448 -2.04 4.57 -16.45
C HIS A 448 -2.81 5.27 -17.60
N ALA A 449 -2.17 6.16 -18.37
CA ALA A 449 -2.80 6.83 -19.51
C ALA A 449 -3.15 5.85 -20.66
N LEU A 450 -2.39 4.75 -20.80
CA LEU A 450 -2.57 3.73 -21.84
C LEU A 450 -3.47 2.57 -21.38
N GLU A 451 -3.73 2.36 -20.09
CA GLU A 451 -4.60 1.28 -19.61
C GLU A 451 -6.02 1.40 -20.18
N GLU A 452 -6.60 0.25 -20.56
CA GLU A 452 -8.00 0.20 -20.97
C GLU A 452 -8.89 0.57 -19.79
N LYS A 453 -9.51 1.74 -19.88
CA LYS A 453 -10.55 2.15 -18.94
C LYS A 453 -11.84 1.44 -19.32
N VAL A 454 -12.10 0.28 -18.74
CA VAL A 454 -13.34 -0.50 -18.94
C VAL A 454 -14.56 0.33 -18.49
N HIS A 455 -14.38 1.20 -17.51
CA HIS A 455 -15.31 2.25 -17.11
C HIS A 455 -14.58 3.60 -17.14
N GLN A 456 -15.16 4.59 -17.82
CA GLN A 456 -14.59 5.95 -17.88
C GLN A 456 -14.90 6.78 -16.62
N THR A 457 -15.76 6.22 -15.73
CA THR A 457 -15.97 6.73 -14.37
C THR A 457 -15.06 5.95 -13.41
N VAL A 458 -14.21 6.66 -12.68
CA VAL A 458 -13.22 6.09 -11.77
C VAL A 458 -13.23 6.82 -10.43
N LEU A 459 -12.98 6.09 -9.36
CA LEU A 459 -12.72 6.62 -8.03
C LEU A 459 -11.20 6.50 -7.75
N GLU A 460 -10.52 7.61 -7.80
CA GLU A 460 -9.10 7.71 -7.47
C GLU A 460 -8.94 7.81 -5.96
N ILE A 461 -8.09 6.97 -5.38
CA ILE A 461 -7.84 6.89 -3.93
C ILE A 461 -6.38 7.23 -3.65
N ASN A 462 -6.15 8.32 -2.95
CA ASN A 462 -4.83 8.76 -2.50
C ASN A 462 -4.46 8.08 -1.18
N LEU A 463 -3.59 7.08 -1.23
CA LEU A 463 -3.15 6.34 -0.04
C LEU A 463 -2.28 7.18 0.90
N ASN A 464 -1.55 8.17 0.37
CA ASN A 464 -0.80 9.10 1.22
C ASN A 464 -1.72 10.04 2.01
N ALA A 465 -2.88 10.41 1.44
CA ALA A 465 -3.87 11.19 2.17
C ALA A 465 -4.47 10.40 3.36
N ILE A 466 -4.73 9.08 3.20
CA ILE A 466 -5.11 8.20 4.32
C ILE A 466 -4.07 8.27 5.45
N VAL A 467 -2.79 8.13 5.09
CA VAL A 467 -1.69 8.17 6.07
C VAL A 467 -1.57 9.54 6.71
N HIS A 468 -1.68 10.62 5.92
CA HIS A 468 -1.67 11.99 6.42
C HIS A 468 -2.78 12.19 7.46
N ASN A 469 -4.01 11.83 7.12
CA ASN A 469 -5.17 12.01 7.99
C ASN A 469 -5.07 11.16 9.27
N LEU A 470 -4.65 9.90 9.16
CA LEU A 470 -4.36 9.06 10.32
C LEU A 470 -3.39 9.74 11.26
N LYS A 471 -2.28 10.28 10.74
CA LYS A 471 -1.27 10.96 11.54
C LYS A 471 -1.77 12.29 12.11
N ALA A 472 -2.54 13.06 11.34
CA ALA A 472 -3.17 14.27 11.84
C ALA A 472 -4.00 13.99 13.11
N TYR A 473 -4.78 12.90 13.12
CA TYR A 473 -5.52 12.50 14.32
C TYR A 473 -4.61 11.96 15.44
N GLN A 474 -3.60 11.16 15.11
CA GLN A 474 -2.66 10.62 16.11
C GLN A 474 -1.95 11.73 16.90
N ASN A 475 -1.73 12.91 16.28
CA ASN A 475 -1.12 14.06 16.98
C ASN A 475 -1.97 14.63 18.12
N PHE A 476 -3.26 14.40 18.11
CA PHE A 476 -4.16 14.82 19.19
C PHE A 476 -4.31 13.76 20.28
N LEU A 477 -3.73 12.57 20.10
CA LEU A 477 -3.87 11.48 21.05
C LEU A 477 -2.79 11.54 22.14
N HIS A 478 -3.16 11.07 23.32
CA HIS A 478 -2.16 10.75 24.33
C HIS A 478 -1.29 9.58 23.83
N PRO A 479 0.03 9.57 24.07
CA PRO A 479 0.95 8.55 23.57
C PRO A 479 0.60 7.10 23.91
N SER A 480 -0.18 6.86 24.97
CA SER A 480 -0.65 5.53 25.37
C SER A 480 -1.99 5.14 24.74
N THR A 481 -2.68 6.07 24.08
CA THR A 481 -4.01 5.81 23.48
C THR A 481 -3.85 5.05 22.18
N ARG A 482 -4.50 3.91 22.07
CA ARG A 482 -4.51 3.06 20.87
C ARG A 482 -5.46 3.60 19.81
N VAL A 483 -5.27 3.15 18.57
CA VAL A 483 -6.12 3.52 17.44
C VAL A 483 -6.77 2.29 16.83
N MET A 484 -8.10 2.24 16.87
CA MET A 484 -8.88 1.35 16.02
C MET A 484 -9.29 2.12 14.76
N ALA A 485 -8.82 1.68 13.60
CA ALA A 485 -9.21 2.27 12.32
C ALA A 485 -10.45 1.58 11.76
N MET A 486 -11.48 2.36 11.43
CA MET A 486 -12.73 1.81 10.88
C MET A 486 -12.61 1.63 9.38
N VAL A 487 -12.68 0.37 8.92
CA VAL A 487 -12.60 -0.01 7.49
C VAL A 487 -13.88 -0.72 7.00
N LYS A 488 -14.98 -0.57 7.74
CA LYS A 488 -16.29 -1.11 7.39
C LYS A 488 -16.85 -0.52 6.09
N ALA A 489 -17.85 -1.19 5.52
CA ALA A 489 -18.50 -0.83 4.26
C ALA A 489 -17.48 -0.64 3.13
N PHE A 490 -16.61 -1.65 2.93
CA PHE A 490 -15.53 -1.62 1.94
C PHE A 490 -14.61 -0.38 2.12
N ALA A 491 -14.17 -0.14 3.38
CA ALA A 491 -13.42 1.04 3.80
C ALA A 491 -14.09 2.35 3.34
N TYR A 492 -15.36 2.53 3.72
CA TYR A 492 -16.21 3.66 3.30
C TYR A 492 -16.26 3.81 1.77
N GLY A 493 -16.36 2.69 1.05
CA GLY A 493 -16.39 2.67 -0.41
C GLY A 493 -15.04 2.80 -1.11
N SER A 494 -13.96 2.97 -0.37
CA SER A 494 -12.62 3.25 -0.92
C SER A 494 -11.76 2.02 -1.21
N GLY A 495 -12.17 0.80 -0.75
CA GLY A 495 -11.43 -0.45 -0.95
C GLY A 495 -10.77 -0.97 0.32
N GLY A 496 -11.19 -2.16 0.79
CA GLY A 496 -10.82 -2.67 2.11
C GLY A 496 -9.36 -3.13 2.23
N ALA A 497 -8.90 -3.95 1.30
CA ALA A 497 -7.61 -4.61 1.38
C ALA A 497 -6.40 -3.64 1.30
N GLU A 498 -6.43 -2.74 0.33
CA GLU A 498 -5.35 -1.77 0.10
C GLU A 498 -5.22 -0.78 1.27
N ILE A 499 -6.36 -0.29 1.76
CA ILE A 499 -6.37 0.62 2.91
C ILE A 499 -5.94 -0.10 4.18
N ALA A 500 -6.46 -1.29 4.46
CA ALA A 500 -6.04 -2.07 5.62
C ALA A 500 -4.54 -2.43 5.57
N GLY A 501 -3.99 -2.71 4.39
CA GLY A 501 -2.57 -2.96 4.18
C GLY A 501 -1.69 -1.77 4.58
N ILE A 502 -2.09 -0.54 4.18
CA ILE A 502 -1.35 0.67 4.55
C ILE A 502 -1.51 1.00 6.04
N LEU A 503 -2.68 0.75 6.62
CA LEU A 503 -2.94 0.94 8.06
C LEU A 503 -2.12 -0.05 8.89
N GLN A 504 -2.02 -1.31 8.49
CA GLN A 504 -1.14 -2.31 9.10
C GLN A 504 0.33 -1.88 9.03
N TYR A 505 0.79 -1.38 7.89
CA TYR A 505 2.13 -0.84 7.74
C TYR A 505 2.41 0.34 8.69
N HIS A 506 1.40 1.20 8.92
CA HIS A 506 1.48 2.34 9.83
C HIS A 506 1.13 2.00 11.29
N LYS A 507 1.06 0.71 11.64
CA LYS A 507 0.95 0.18 13.01
C LYS A 507 -0.28 0.71 13.77
N VAL A 508 -1.45 0.76 13.13
CA VAL A 508 -2.68 0.91 13.90
C VAL A 508 -2.89 -0.33 14.79
N ASP A 509 -3.57 -0.18 15.90
CA ASP A 509 -3.68 -1.26 16.90
C ASP A 509 -4.80 -2.24 16.56
N TYR A 510 -5.89 -1.76 15.97
CA TYR A 510 -7.09 -2.52 15.63
C TYR A 510 -7.68 -2.07 14.30
N LEU A 511 -8.41 -2.98 13.65
CA LEU A 511 -9.36 -2.64 12.59
C LEU A 511 -10.78 -2.93 13.07
N GLY A 512 -11.75 -2.11 12.64
CA GLY A 512 -13.17 -2.33 12.90
C GLY A 512 -13.94 -2.48 11.59
N VAL A 513 -14.68 -3.57 11.45
CA VAL A 513 -15.55 -3.86 10.30
C VAL A 513 -17.00 -4.06 10.76
N ALA A 514 -17.95 -4.02 9.83
CA ALA A 514 -19.35 -4.20 10.17
C ALA A 514 -19.72 -5.68 10.33
N TYR A 515 -19.34 -6.52 9.39
CA TYR A 515 -19.74 -7.93 9.31
C TYR A 515 -18.54 -8.87 9.16
N ALA A 516 -18.77 -10.16 9.43
CA ALA A 516 -17.71 -11.18 9.41
C ALA A 516 -17.07 -11.37 8.03
N ASP A 517 -17.85 -11.27 6.95
CA ASP A 517 -17.36 -11.38 5.57
C ASP A 517 -16.32 -10.30 5.23
N GLU A 518 -16.49 -9.07 5.70
CA GLU A 518 -15.48 -8.02 5.55
C GLU A 518 -14.16 -8.40 6.28
N GLY A 519 -14.26 -8.98 7.48
CA GLY A 519 -13.11 -9.47 8.25
C GLY A 519 -12.38 -10.62 7.54
N VAL A 520 -13.14 -11.57 6.98
CA VAL A 520 -12.60 -12.68 6.17
C VAL A 520 -11.86 -12.15 4.94
N GLU A 521 -12.40 -11.15 4.25
CA GLU A 521 -11.74 -10.49 3.11
C GLU A 521 -10.40 -9.86 3.53
N LEU A 522 -10.33 -9.22 4.69
CA LEU A 522 -9.08 -8.69 5.23
C LEU A 522 -8.06 -9.80 5.51
N ARG A 523 -8.47 -10.93 6.08
CA ARG A 523 -7.57 -12.07 6.31
C ARG A 523 -7.04 -12.65 4.99
N LYS A 524 -7.90 -12.81 3.96
CA LYS A 524 -7.48 -13.23 2.61
C LYS A 524 -6.46 -12.26 2.00
N ALA A 525 -6.53 -10.98 2.35
CA ALA A 525 -5.55 -9.97 1.96
C ALA A 525 -4.30 -9.93 2.86
N ALA A 526 -4.10 -10.95 3.71
CA ALA A 526 -2.96 -11.05 4.64
C ALA A 526 -2.86 -9.90 5.65
N ILE A 527 -4.00 -9.44 6.13
CA ILE A 527 -4.08 -8.50 7.25
C ILE A 527 -4.11 -9.30 8.56
N HIS A 528 -3.12 -9.07 9.42
CA HIS A 528 -2.94 -9.79 10.69
C HIS A 528 -3.29 -8.95 11.92
N LEU A 529 -3.65 -7.69 11.75
CA LEU A 529 -4.13 -6.85 12.86
C LEU A 529 -5.38 -7.49 13.51
N PRO A 530 -5.61 -7.31 14.80
CA PRO A 530 -6.88 -7.65 15.42
C PRO A 530 -8.02 -6.96 14.69
N VAL A 531 -9.09 -7.70 14.38
CA VAL A 531 -10.27 -7.21 13.65
C VAL A 531 -11.51 -7.40 14.48
N MET A 532 -12.13 -6.29 14.87
CA MET A 532 -13.40 -6.28 15.58
C MET A 532 -14.58 -6.34 14.61
N ILE A 533 -15.51 -7.28 14.82
CA ILE A 533 -16.77 -7.42 14.07
C ILE A 533 -17.88 -6.77 14.88
N MET A 534 -18.48 -5.70 14.37
CA MET A 534 -19.50 -4.91 15.10
C MET A 534 -20.90 -5.54 15.07
N ASN A 535 -21.21 -6.36 14.07
CA ASN A 535 -22.52 -7.01 13.94
C ASN A 535 -22.33 -8.52 13.66
N PRO A 536 -21.89 -9.31 14.65
CA PRO A 536 -21.79 -10.75 14.48
C PRO A 536 -23.19 -11.38 14.47
N GLU A 537 -23.34 -12.44 13.68
CA GLU A 537 -24.57 -13.24 13.58
C GLU A 537 -24.24 -14.71 13.83
N GLU A 538 -25.19 -15.48 14.38
CA GLU A 538 -24.98 -16.91 14.66
C GLU A 538 -24.51 -17.69 13.42
N SER A 539 -25.06 -17.34 12.24
CA SER A 539 -24.68 -17.94 10.95
C SER A 539 -23.22 -17.69 10.54
N THR A 540 -22.52 -16.76 11.20
CA THR A 540 -21.14 -16.37 10.86
C THR A 540 -20.11 -16.79 11.91
N PHE A 541 -20.50 -17.53 12.96
CA PHE A 541 -19.59 -17.90 14.04
C PHE A 541 -18.44 -18.79 13.54
N ASP A 542 -18.67 -19.69 12.59
CA ASP A 542 -17.61 -20.46 11.94
C ASP A 542 -16.57 -19.54 11.31
N ALA A 543 -17.02 -18.58 10.51
CA ALA A 543 -16.15 -17.62 9.83
C ALA A 543 -15.37 -16.74 10.82
N ILE A 544 -15.99 -16.35 11.93
CA ILE A 544 -15.36 -15.55 12.99
C ILE A 544 -14.22 -16.35 13.64
N VAL A 545 -14.49 -17.58 14.05
CA VAL A 545 -13.52 -18.42 14.75
C VAL A 545 -12.39 -18.89 13.82
N ASP A 546 -12.73 -19.37 12.62
CA ASP A 546 -11.73 -19.87 11.66
C ASP A 546 -10.76 -18.78 11.16
N ASN A 547 -11.13 -17.51 11.29
CA ASN A 547 -10.33 -16.38 10.82
C ASN A 547 -9.81 -15.49 11.97
N ASP A 548 -9.84 -15.94 13.22
CA ASP A 548 -9.37 -15.18 14.39
C ASP A 548 -9.94 -13.74 14.43
N LEU A 549 -11.26 -13.59 14.24
CA LEU A 549 -11.97 -12.31 14.30
C LEU A 549 -12.56 -12.12 15.70
N GLU A 550 -12.63 -10.88 16.19
CA GLU A 550 -13.06 -10.58 17.55
C GLU A 550 -14.49 -9.99 17.53
N PRO A 551 -15.54 -10.75 17.92
CA PRO A 551 -16.91 -10.26 17.82
C PRO A 551 -17.27 -9.29 18.93
N ASP A 552 -18.13 -8.32 18.60
CA ASP A 552 -18.88 -7.50 19.56
C ASP A 552 -20.07 -8.28 20.12
N ILE A 553 -20.22 -8.29 21.41
CA ILE A 553 -21.34 -8.90 22.12
C ILE A 553 -22.16 -7.78 22.77
N TYR A 554 -23.40 -7.62 22.29
CA TYR A 554 -24.28 -6.53 22.68
C TYR A 554 -25.61 -6.99 23.32
N SER A 555 -25.81 -8.32 23.45
CA SER A 555 -27.01 -8.87 24.08
C SER A 555 -26.74 -10.22 24.77
N PHE A 556 -27.57 -10.57 25.76
CA PHE A 556 -27.48 -11.88 26.44
C PHE A 556 -27.78 -13.04 25.49
N GLU A 557 -28.68 -12.85 24.53
CA GLU A 557 -28.97 -13.89 23.52
C GLU A 557 -27.72 -14.24 22.71
N LEU A 558 -27.06 -13.21 22.15
CA LEU A 558 -25.80 -13.39 21.41
C LEU A 558 -24.69 -13.99 22.27
N LEU A 559 -24.57 -13.56 23.54
CA LEU A 559 -23.62 -14.08 24.50
C LEU A 559 -23.82 -15.60 24.69
N HIS A 560 -25.05 -16.04 24.94
CA HIS A 560 -25.37 -17.46 25.16
C HIS A 560 -25.18 -18.30 23.89
N GLN A 561 -25.56 -17.78 22.74
CA GLN A 561 -25.37 -18.47 21.45
C GLN A 561 -23.90 -18.69 21.16
N PHE A 562 -23.07 -17.66 21.34
CA PHE A 562 -21.64 -17.76 21.08
C PHE A 562 -20.92 -18.62 22.13
N ASP A 563 -21.30 -18.56 23.39
CA ASP A 563 -20.81 -19.43 24.46
C ASP A 563 -21.08 -20.92 24.13
N ALA A 564 -22.34 -21.25 23.75
CA ALA A 564 -22.70 -22.61 23.36
C ALA A 564 -21.90 -23.10 22.15
N TYR A 565 -21.64 -22.20 21.19
CA TYR A 565 -20.81 -22.49 20.01
C TYR A 565 -19.38 -22.80 20.39
N LEU A 566 -18.71 -21.96 21.20
CA LEU A 566 -17.33 -22.14 21.63
C LEU A 566 -17.17 -23.41 22.49
N LYS A 567 -18.11 -23.68 23.39
CA LYS A 567 -18.11 -24.90 24.22
C LYS A 567 -18.17 -26.17 23.37
N ARG A 568 -18.96 -26.16 22.29
CA ARG A 568 -19.05 -27.27 21.34
C ARG A 568 -17.70 -27.56 20.66
N LEU A 569 -16.89 -26.54 20.42
CA LEU A 569 -15.56 -26.64 19.83
C LEU A 569 -14.44 -26.86 20.87
N GLY A 570 -14.73 -26.75 22.17
CA GLY A 570 -13.74 -26.82 23.25
C GLY A 570 -12.81 -25.61 23.33
N ILE A 571 -13.25 -24.45 22.80
CA ILE A 571 -12.46 -23.20 22.76
C ILE A 571 -12.70 -22.43 24.06
N GLN A 572 -11.60 -21.97 24.68
CA GLN A 572 -11.61 -21.17 25.91
C GLN A 572 -10.89 -19.84 25.69
N GLN A 573 -11.23 -18.84 26.51
CA GLN A 573 -10.61 -17.51 26.53
C GLN A 573 -10.64 -16.80 25.14
N TYR A 574 -11.69 -17.04 24.36
CA TYR A 574 -11.87 -16.39 23.07
C TYR A 574 -12.04 -14.88 23.25
N PRO A 575 -11.32 -14.03 22.46
CA PRO A 575 -11.38 -12.58 22.62
C PRO A 575 -12.73 -12.04 22.13
N ILE A 576 -13.38 -11.25 22.98
CA ILE A 576 -14.65 -10.57 22.66
C ILE A 576 -14.60 -9.10 23.07
N HIS A 577 -15.48 -8.31 22.46
CA HIS A 577 -15.76 -6.93 22.84
C HIS A 577 -17.17 -6.82 23.41
N ILE A 578 -17.42 -5.87 24.31
CA ILE A 578 -18.74 -5.66 24.92
C ILE A 578 -19.22 -4.24 24.63
N GLU A 579 -20.40 -4.09 24.01
CA GLU A 579 -21.02 -2.79 23.82
C GLU A 579 -21.97 -2.44 24.99
N ILE A 580 -21.80 -1.24 25.56
CA ILE A 580 -22.67 -0.70 26.63
C ILE A 580 -23.53 0.42 26.05
N GLU A 581 -24.85 0.35 26.28
CA GLU A 581 -25.79 1.38 25.92
C GLU A 581 -25.72 2.58 26.89
N THR A 582 -25.42 3.74 26.32
CA THR A 582 -25.28 4.96 27.12
C THR A 582 -26.21 6.11 26.70
N GLY A 583 -27.00 5.92 25.64
CA GLY A 583 -27.91 6.94 25.12
C GLY A 583 -28.08 6.96 23.61
N MET A 584 -27.35 6.09 22.85
CA MET A 584 -27.53 5.93 21.40
C MET A 584 -28.81 5.14 21.09
N ASN A 585 -29.22 4.23 21.98
CA ASN A 585 -30.41 3.37 21.87
C ASN A 585 -30.44 2.53 20.57
N ARG A 586 -29.28 1.99 20.18
CA ARG A 586 -29.12 1.17 18.99
C ARG A 586 -28.79 -0.28 19.35
N LEU A 587 -27.66 -0.52 19.98
CA LEU A 587 -27.19 -1.83 20.47
C LEU A 587 -26.49 -1.61 21.82
N GLY A 588 -26.21 -2.71 22.55
CA GLY A 588 -25.44 -2.69 23.79
C GLY A 588 -26.28 -3.06 25.02
N PHE A 589 -25.55 -3.47 26.08
CA PHE A 589 -26.18 -3.81 27.37
C PHE A 589 -26.58 -2.53 28.12
N ASP A 590 -27.78 -2.48 28.61
CA ASP A 590 -28.21 -1.42 29.51
C ASP A 590 -27.42 -1.44 30.83
N SER A 591 -27.11 -0.28 31.35
CA SER A 591 -26.36 -0.12 32.60
C SER A 591 -26.99 -0.85 33.80
N ALA A 592 -28.31 -1.08 33.78
CA ALA A 592 -29.00 -1.83 34.83
C ALA A 592 -28.60 -3.32 34.88
N TYR A 593 -28.13 -3.90 33.78
CA TYR A 593 -27.79 -5.32 33.67
C TYR A 593 -26.27 -5.61 33.70
N ILE A 594 -25.43 -4.62 34.02
CA ILE A 594 -23.97 -4.79 33.98
C ILE A 594 -23.47 -5.84 35.01
N LYS A 595 -24.12 -5.90 36.17
CA LYS A 595 -23.78 -6.91 37.18
C LYS A 595 -24.16 -8.32 36.70
N ASP A 596 -25.34 -8.48 36.15
CA ASP A 596 -25.82 -9.77 35.61
C ASP A 596 -24.94 -10.23 34.42
N LEU A 597 -24.51 -9.29 33.56
CA LEU A 597 -23.54 -9.56 32.50
C LEU A 597 -22.20 -10.04 33.06
N GLY A 598 -21.67 -9.37 34.06
CA GLY A 598 -20.41 -9.77 34.71
C GLY A 598 -20.50 -11.15 35.36
N GLU A 599 -21.62 -11.48 36.01
CA GLU A 599 -21.88 -12.79 36.58
C GLU A 599 -21.94 -13.88 35.46
N ALA A 600 -22.70 -13.62 34.37
CA ALA A 600 -22.79 -14.52 33.23
C ALA A 600 -21.42 -14.78 32.55
N LEU A 601 -20.59 -13.75 32.41
CA LEU A 601 -19.24 -13.89 31.87
C LEU A 601 -18.30 -14.68 32.80
N ASN A 602 -18.49 -14.62 34.12
CA ASN A 602 -17.72 -15.41 35.10
C ASN A 602 -18.21 -16.86 35.25
N GLU A 603 -19.41 -17.18 34.78
CA GLU A 603 -19.98 -18.55 34.80
C GLU A 603 -19.40 -19.43 33.68
N THR A 604 -18.66 -18.84 32.74
CA THR A 604 -18.02 -19.55 31.63
C THR A 604 -16.55 -19.21 31.48
N ASP A 605 -15.74 -20.16 30.99
CA ASP A 605 -14.36 -19.94 30.60
C ASP A 605 -14.16 -19.69 29.10
N SER A 606 -15.25 -19.65 28.34
CA SER A 606 -15.24 -19.45 26.88
C SER A 606 -14.66 -18.10 26.45
N PHE A 607 -14.81 -17.04 27.28
CA PHE A 607 -14.53 -15.66 26.85
C PHE A 607 -13.38 -14.98 27.59
N LYS A 608 -12.70 -14.11 26.85
CA LYS A 608 -11.83 -13.07 27.40
C LYS A 608 -12.29 -11.71 26.89
N VAL A 609 -12.83 -10.88 27.77
CA VAL A 609 -13.20 -9.52 27.38
C VAL A 609 -11.92 -8.72 27.09
N ARG A 610 -11.76 -8.32 25.83
CA ARG A 610 -10.61 -7.52 25.34
C ARG A 610 -10.88 -6.04 25.49
N SER A 611 -12.07 -5.61 25.11
CA SER A 611 -12.48 -4.22 25.29
C SER A 611 -13.95 -4.09 25.64
N VAL A 612 -14.26 -2.95 26.22
CA VAL A 612 -15.63 -2.48 26.49
C VAL A 612 -15.77 -1.11 25.85
N PHE A 613 -16.88 -0.89 25.16
CA PHE A 613 -17.07 0.37 24.45
C PHE A 613 -18.54 0.84 24.46
N SER A 614 -18.73 2.08 24.05
CA SER A 614 -20.03 2.65 23.74
C SER A 614 -19.97 3.58 22.54
N HIS A 615 -21.09 4.06 22.01
CA HIS A 615 -21.13 4.98 20.88
C HIS A 615 -21.76 6.32 21.25
N LEU A 616 -21.08 7.42 20.89
CA LEU A 616 -21.54 8.78 21.11
C LEU A 616 -22.57 9.18 20.05
N ALA A 617 -23.67 9.77 20.48
CA ALA A 617 -24.77 10.12 19.58
C ALA A 617 -24.67 11.49 18.92
N GLY A 618 -23.92 12.43 19.51
CA GLY A 618 -23.86 13.82 19.04
C GLY A 618 -22.54 14.52 19.30
N SER A 619 -21.42 13.76 19.25
CA SER A 619 -20.07 14.30 19.56
C SER A 619 -19.56 15.35 18.58
N GLU A 620 -20.13 15.47 17.40
CA GLU A 620 -19.81 16.47 16.39
C GLU A 620 -20.50 17.83 16.63
N ASP A 621 -21.64 17.85 17.33
CA ASP A 621 -22.44 19.05 17.54
C ASP A 621 -22.15 19.68 18.91
N PRO A 622 -21.70 20.95 18.97
CA PRO A 622 -21.53 21.66 20.25
C PRO A 622 -22.79 21.78 21.11
N ALA A 623 -23.99 21.75 20.51
CA ALA A 623 -25.24 21.78 21.25
C ALA A 623 -25.46 20.52 22.10
N GLU A 624 -24.85 19.39 21.69
CA GLU A 624 -24.98 18.07 22.34
C GLU A 624 -23.82 17.74 23.31
N ASP A 625 -22.92 18.69 23.58
CA ASP A 625 -21.76 18.47 24.48
C ASP A 625 -22.17 17.95 25.86
N LYS A 626 -23.23 18.51 26.42
CA LYS A 626 -23.77 18.08 27.74
C LYS A 626 -24.21 16.62 27.70
N PHE A 627 -24.89 16.21 26.63
CA PHE A 627 -25.36 14.84 26.47
C PHE A 627 -24.16 13.89 26.23
N THR A 628 -23.20 14.28 25.43
CA THR A 628 -21.93 13.55 25.20
C THR A 628 -21.20 13.26 26.51
N LEU A 629 -21.08 14.25 27.38
CA LEU A 629 -20.48 14.07 28.73
C LEU A 629 -21.33 13.16 29.63
N GLN A 630 -22.65 13.20 29.55
CA GLN A 630 -23.53 12.27 30.26
C GLN A 630 -23.36 10.82 29.78
N GLN A 631 -23.23 10.59 28.47
CA GLN A 631 -22.94 9.28 27.93
C GLN A 631 -21.59 8.75 28.47
N HIS A 632 -20.57 9.60 28.50
CA HIS A 632 -19.26 9.24 29.06
C HIS A 632 -19.37 8.87 30.56
N ALA A 633 -20.05 9.65 31.35
CA ALA A 633 -20.22 9.38 32.81
C ALA A 633 -20.94 8.02 33.04
N LYS A 634 -21.98 7.72 32.28
CA LYS A 634 -22.67 6.41 32.29
C LYS A 634 -21.71 5.28 31.91
N PHE A 635 -20.95 5.48 30.83
CA PHE A 635 -19.98 4.50 30.36
C PHE A 635 -18.91 4.18 31.42
N ILE A 636 -18.32 5.19 32.04
CA ILE A 636 -17.32 5.01 33.10
C ILE A 636 -17.91 4.23 34.30
N THR A 637 -19.11 4.57 34.73
CA THR A 637 -19.76 3.88 35.82
C THR A 637 -19.98 2.40 35.49
N ALA A 638 -20.58 2.11 34.38
CA ALA A 638 -20.87 0.74 33.94
C ALA A 638 -19.60 -0.08 33.68
N SER A 639 -18.61 0.49 32.95
CA SER A 639 -17.36 -0.21 32.68
C SER A 639 -16.52 -0.50 33.95
N ASN A 640 -16.49 0.40 34.93
CA ASN A 640 -15.83 0.17 36.22
C ASN A 640 -16.53 -0.90 37.06
N GLU A 641 -17.87 -0.95 37.03
CA GLU A 641 -18.65 -2.01 37.65
C GLU A 641 -18.33 -3.38 37.04
N LEU A 642 -18.32 -3.47 35.68
CA LEU A 642 -17.98 -4.70 34.98
C LEU A 642 -16.56 -5.14 35.31
N GLU A 643 -15.57 -4.24 35.29
CA GLU A 643 -14.17 -4.51 35.63
C GLU A 643 -14.04 -5.08 37.05
N LYS A 644 -14.79 -4.54 38.00
CA LYS A 644 -14.82 -5.03 39.38
C LYS A 644 -15.40 -6.44 39.49
N VAL A 645 -16.47 -6.75 38.73
CA VAL A 645 -17.08 -8.08 38.75
C VAL A 645 -16.18 -9.11 38.10
N LEU A 646 -15.55 -8.76 36.97
CA LEU A 646 -14.65 -9.65 36.21
C LEU A 646 -13.28 -9.85 36.91
N GLY A 647 -12.85 -8.92 37.77
CA GLY A 647 -11.58 -8.98 38.49
C GLY A 647 -10.33 -8.73 37.65
N TYR A 648 -10.46 -8.22 36.41
CA TYR A 648 -9.34 -7.84 35.55
C TYR A 648 -9.70 -6.64 34.66
N SER A 649 -8.66 -5.93 34.20
CA SER A 649 -8.81 -4.74 33.36
C SER A 649 -8.90 -5.10 31.88
N PHE A 650 -9.61 -4.29 31.13
CA PHE A 650 -9.80 -4.37 29.69
C PHE A 650 -9.66 -2.98 29.04
N ILE A 651 -9.55 -2.91 27.72
CA ILE A 651 -9.47 -1.66 26.95
C ILE A 651 -10.83 -0.95 27.00
N LYS A 652 -10.88 0.33 27.40
CA LYS A 652 -12.09 1.16 27.42
C LYS A 652 -12.04 2.16 26.27
N HIS A 653 -13.09 2.24 25.44
CA HIS A 653 -13.12 3.20 24.34
C HIS A 653 -14.55 3.69 24.03
N ILE A 654 -14.66 5.01 23.77
CA ILE A 654 -15.92 5.66 23.43
C ILE A 654 -15.78 6.68 22.29
N ALA A 655 -14.62 7.33 22.16
CA ALA A 655 -14.40 8.41 21.21
C ALA A 655 -14.41 7.95 19.76
N ASN A 656 -15.21 8.61 18.93
CA ASN A 656 -15.19 8.56 17.46
C ASN A 656 -14.32 9.69 16.89
N SER A 657 -14.25 9.86 15.55
CA SER A 657 -13.42 10.88 14.91
C SER A 657 -13.65 12.30 15.45
N ALA A 658 -14.89 12.71 15.66
CA ALA A 658 -15.20 14.05 16.19
C ALA A 658 -14.77 14.20 17.66
N ALA A 659 -15.07 13.20 18.51
CA ALA A 659 -14.75 13.24 19.91
C ALA A 659 -13.25 13.21 20.21
N ILE A 660 -12.43 12.59 19.33
CA ILE A 660 -10.97 12.59 19.48
C ILE A 660 -10.44 14.02 19.69
N ILE A 661 -10.98 14.97 18.97
CA ILE A 661 -10.50 16.36 18.96
C ILE A 661 -11.33 17.25 19.88
N ARG A 662 -12.67 17.13 19.79
CA ARG A 662 -13.56 17.99 20.59
C ARG A 662 -13.58 17.64 22.07
N HIS A 663 -13.36 16.39 22.43
CA HIS A 663 -13.43 15.89 23.78
C HIS A 663 -12.20 15.07 24.17
N PRO A 664 -11.00 15.67 24.33
CA PRO A 664 -9.75 14.93 24.60
C PRO A 664 -9.81 14.02 25.84
N LEU A 665 -10.63 14.34 26.83
CA LEU A 665 -10.85 13.51 28.02
C LEU A 665 -11.55 12.17 27.75
N LEU A 666 -12.17 12.01 26.57
CA LEU A 666 -12.88 10.81 26.16
C LEU A 666 -12.00 9.86 25.34
N GLN A 667 -10.73 10.16 25.11
CA GLN A 667 -9.82 9.31 24.33
C GLN A 667 -9.55 7.95 24.99
N MET A 668 -9.47 7.94 26.33
CA MET A 668 -9.31 6.73 27.15
C MET A 668 -8.15 5.83 26.67
N ASP A 669 -8.35 4.49 26.69
CA ASP A 669 -7.31 3.54 26.27
C ASP A 669 -7.19 3.38 24.75
N MET A 670 -8.29 3.61 24.02
CA MET A 670 -8.36 3.49 22.56
C MET A 670 -9.41 4.43 21.96
N VAL A 671 -9.21 4.85 20.74
CA VAL A 671 -10.18 5.64 19.95
C VAL A 671 -10.57 4.90 18.67
N ARG A 672 -11.78 5.19 18.14
CA ARG A 672 -12.25 4.66 16.87
C ARG A 672 -12.22 5.74 15.79
N LEU A 673 -11.17 5.73 14.98
CA LEU A 673 -10.99 6.66 13.88
C LEU A 673 -11.71 6.15 12.62
N GLY A 674 -12.76 6.86 12.22
CA GLY A 674 -13.59 6.54 11.06
C GLY A 674 -13.41 7.58 9.95
N ILE A 675 -14.47 8.33 9.66
CA ILE A 675 -14.57 9.22 8.49
C ILE A 675 -13.47 10.29 8.42
N GLY A 676 -12.92 10.71 9.55
CA GLY A 676 -11.81 11.64 9.59
C GLY A 676 -10.58 11.13 8.84
N MET A 677 -10.33 9.82 8.90
CA MET A 677 -9.23 9.20 8.16
C MET A 677 -9.43 9.30 6.64
N TYR A 678 -10.68 9.37 6.17
CA TYR A 678 -11.04 9.51 4.76
C TYR A 678 -11.12 10.96 4.30
N GLY A 679 -10.70 11.92 5.14
CA GLY A 679 -10.54 13.32 4.76
C GLY A 679 -11.77 14.19 5.03
N VAL A 680 -12.74 13.73 5.82
CA VAL A 680 -13.94 14.50 6.18
C VAL A 680 -13.86 14.95 7.63
N ASP A 681 -13.84 16.26 7.85
CA ASP A 681 -13.89 16.87 9.20
C ASP A 681 -15.33 17.03 9.67
N ALA A 682 -15.89 15.99 10.32
CA ALA A 682 -17.24 16.01 10.85
C ALA A 682 -17.45 17.08 11.95
N ALA A 683 -16.39 17.48 12.64
CA ALA A 683 -16.43 18.46 13.73
C ALA A 683 -16.16 19.91 13.27
N LYS A 684 -15.80 20.12 12.00
CA LYS A 684 -15.48 21.43 11.38
C LYS A 684 -14.44 22.25 12.16
N ILE A 685 -13.33 21.58 12.55
CA ILE A 685 -12.28 22.16 13.38
C ILE A 685 -11.17 22.76 12.51
N LYS A 686 -11.03 24.08 12.51
CA LYS A 686 -10.08 24.81 11.67
C LYS A 686 -8.60 24.41 11.83
N SER A 687 -8.22 23.81 12.95
CA SER A 687 -6.83 23.38 13.19
C SER A 687 -6.50 21.99 12.62
N LEU A 688 -7.49 21.29 12.09
CA LEU A 688 -7.34 19.97 11.53
C LEU A 688 -7.26 20.06 9.98
N GLU A 689 -6.06 19.96 9.46
CA GLU A 689 -5.81 20.00 8.01
C GLU A 689 -5.88 18.58 7.43
N LEU A 690 -7.10 18.13 7.08
CA LEU A 690 -7.30 16.84 6.42
C LEU A 690 -7.13 16.98 4.90
N GLN A 691 -6.61 15.93 4.28
CA GLN A 691 -6.51 15.80 2.84
C GLN A 691 -7.65 14.93 2.29
N PRO A 692 -8.34 15.35 1.23
CA PRO A 692 -9.31 14.50 0.53
C PRO A 692 -8.63 13.21 0.04
N VAL A 693 -9.23 12.07 0.39
CA VAL A 693 -8.72 10.75 0.05
C VAL A 693 -9.22 10.28 -1.31
N ALA A 694 -10.47 10.58 -1.62
CA ALA A 694 -11.14 10.08 -2.81
C ALA A 694 -11.48 11.21 -3.79
N THR A 695 -11.24 10.98 -5.08
CA THR A 695 -11.67 11.85 -6.18
C THR A 695 -12.48 11.04 -7.17
N LEU A 696 -13.76 11.36 -7.34
CA LEU A 696 -14.64 10.72 -8.31
C LEU A 696 -14.59 11.51 -9.62
N LYS A 697 -14.14 10.84 -10.68
CA LYS A 697 -13.98 11.41 -12.02
C LYS A 697 -14.82 10.65 -13.03
N SER A 698 -15.27 11.37 -14.05
CA SER A 698 -15.95 10.83 -15.22
C SER A 698 -15.52 11.57 -16.48
N THR A 699 -16.21 11.33 -17.61
CA THR A 699 -15.92 12.02 -18.88
C THR A 699 -17.17 12.43 -19.61
N ILE A 700 -17.05 13.41 -20.48
CA ILE A 700 -18.12 13.84 -21.38
C ILE A 700 -18.31 12.80 -22.48
N ALA A 701 -19.53 12.25 -22.58
CA ALA A 701 -19.91 11.29 -23.62
C ALA A 701 -20.30 11.95 -24.94
N GLN A 702 -21.06 13.04 -24.87
CA GLN A 702 -21.59 13.78 -26.02
C GLN A 702 -21.92 15.21 -25.65
N ILE A 703 -21.78 16.11 -26.62
CA ILE A 703 -22.18 17.51 -26.53
C ILE A 703 -23.30 17.80 -27.52
N LYS A 704 -24.37 18.48 -27.06
CA LYS A 704 -25.51 18.89 -27.89
C LYS A 704 -25.79 20.39 -27.75
N HIS A 705 -26.12 21.00 -28.87
CA HIS A 705 -26.60 22.39 -28.94
C HIS A 705 -28.12 22.39 -28.99
N LEU A 706 -28.76 22.97 -27.96
CA LEU A 706 -30.21 23.04 -27.82
C LEU A 706 -30.70 24.48 -27.99
N LYS A 707 -31.85 24.62 -28.64
CA LYS A 707 -32.55 25.90 -28.77
C LYS A 707 -33.41 26.22 -27.55
N LYS A 708 -33.57 27.51 -27.27
CA LYS A 708 -34.48 27.96 -26.20
C LYS A 708 -35.84 27.26 -26.27
N GLY A 709 -36.30 26.69 -25.16
CA GLY A 709 -37.56 25.96 -25.01
C GLY A 709 -37.42 24.45 -25.23
N GLU A 710 -36.31 23.93 -25.73
CA GLU A 710 -36.09 22.50 -25.81
C GLU A 710 -35.86 21.90 -24.41
N SER A 711 -36.12 20.60 -24.27
CA SER A 711 -36.11 19.91 -22.99
C SER A 711 -35.03 18.84 -22.92
N VAL A 712 -34.54 18.61 -21.70
CA VAL A 712 -33.49 17.61 -21.37
C VAL A 712 -34.05 16.62 -20.35
N SER A 713 -33.70 15.34 -20.51
CA SER A 713 -33.92 14.26 -19.58
C SER A 713 -35.39 13.81 -19.49
N TYR A 714 -35.62 12.77 -18.62
CA TYR A 714 -36.93 12.14 -18.40
C TYR A 714 -38.00 13.12 -17.93
N ASN A 715 -39.20 12.92 -18.42
CA ASN A 715 -40.37 13.76 -18.15
C ASN A 715 -40.14 15.22 -18.55
N ARG A 716 -39.15 15.51 -19.41
CA ARG A 716 -38.82 16.85 -19.89
C ARG A 716 -38.61 17.86 -18.76
N LYS A 717 -38.03 17.41 -17.62
CA LYS A 717 -37.90 18.25 -16.43
C LYS A 717 -36.86 19.36 -16.58
N GLY A 718 -35.84 19.18 -17.41
CA GLY A 718 -34.89 20.24 -17.75
C GLY A 718 -35.40 21.01 -18.99
N VAL A 719 -35.66 22.31 -18.89
CA VAL A 719 -35.99 23.15 -20.03
C VAL A 719 -34.94 24.26 -20.16
N VAL A 720 -34.30 24.36 -21.35
CA VAL A 720 -33.32 25.41 -21.60
C VAL A 720 -34.00 26.75 -21.78
N LYS A 721 -33.56 27.77 -21.03
CA LYS A 721 -34.13 29.11 -21.02
C LYS A 721 -33.57 30.04 -22.11
N LYS A 722 -32.50 29.65 -22.71
CA LYS A 722 -31.76 30.31 -23.82
C LYS A 722 -31.10 29.21 -24.67
N ASP A 723 -30.59 29.58 -25.84
CA ASP A 723 -29.75 28.67 -26.63
C ASP A 723 -28.60 28.18 -25.75
N SER A 724 -28.47 26.88 -25.57
CA SER A 724 -27.61 26.26 -24.59
C SER A 724 -26.78 25.11 -25.16
N VAL A 725 -25.64 24.86 -24.56
CA VAL A 725 -24.76 23.72 -24.85
C VAL A 725 -24.84 22.74 -23.68
N ILE A 726 -25.28 21.53 -23.96
CA ILE A 726 -25.52 20.51 -22.95
C ILE A 726 -24.52 19.36 -23.17
N ALA A 727 -23.76 19.02 -22.11
CA ALA A 727 -22.87 17.87 -22.08
C ALA A 727 -23.53 16.70 -21.34
N THR A 728 -23.44 15.50 -21.89
CA THR A 728 -23.84 14.25 -21.27
C THR A 728 -22.63 13.61 -20.64
N ILE A 729 -22.68 13.33 -19.34
CA ILE A 729 -21.59 12.78 -18.54
C ILE A 729 -21.86 11.28 -18.28
N ARG A 730 -20.81 10.45 -18.31
CA ARG A 730 -20.89 8.99 -18.16
C ARG A 730 -21.01 8.55 -16.69
N ILE A 731 -21.88 9.19 -15.94
CA ILE A 731 -22.19 8.84 -14.55
C ILE A 731 -23.69 9.01 -14.27
N GLY A 732 -24.25 8.07 -13.56
CA GLY A 732 -25.65 8.12 -13.13
C GLY A 732 -25.87 7.51 -11.74
N TYR A 733 -27.17 7.29 -11.38
CA TYR A 733 -27.46 6.81 -10.03
C TYR A 733 -27.03 5.33 -9.81
N ALA A 734 -26.82 4.54 -10.84
CA ALA A 734 -26.27 3.19 -10.71
C ALA A 734 -24.76 3.19 -10.42
N ASP A 735 -24.07 4.32 -10.63
CA ASP A 735 -22.69 4.54 -10.23
C ASP A 735 -22.57 5.12 -8.81
N GLY A 736 -23.69 5.59 -8.25
CA GLY A 736 -23.75 6.24 -6.94
C GLY A 736 -24.00 7.75 -6.99
N TYR A 737 -24.19 8.35 -8.18
CA TYR A 737 -24.55 9.77 -8.28
C TYR A 737 -26.04 9.97 -8.02
N SER A 738 -26.39 10.46 -6.84
CA SER A 738 -27.77 10.52 -6.35
C SER A 738 -28.73 11.27 -7.28
N ARG A 739 -29.96 10.76 -7.43
CA ARG A 739 -31.03 11.45 -8.16
C ARG A 739 -31.45 12.79 -7.53
N MET A 740 -31.15 13.00 -6.24
CA MET A 740 -31.39 14.27 -5.54
C MET A 740 -30.55 15.41 -6.14
N LEU A 741 -29.45 15.11 -6.79
CA LEU A 741 -28.57 16.06 -7.45
C LEU A 741 -29.10 16.55 -8.82
N GLY A 742 -30.27 16.05 -9.27
CA GLY A 742 -30.91 16.49 -10.52
C GLY A 742 -31.51 17.90 -10.45
N ASN A 743 -31.95 18.39 -11.59
CA ASN A 743 -32.72 19.63 -11.76
C ASN A 743 -32.06 20.89 -11.17
N GLY A 744 -30.75 20.99 -11.29
CA GLY A 744 -29.97 22.17 -10.85
C GLY A 744 -29.51 22.10 -9.39
N ALA A 745 -29.86 21.09 -8.63
CA ALA A 745 -29.40 20.93 -7.24
C ALA A 745 -27.89 20.64 -7.21
N GLY A 746 -27.43 19.66 -7.98
CA GLY A 746 -26.02 19.30 -8.06
C GLY A 746 -25.28 20.05 -9.16
N LYS A 747 -23.97 20.13 -8.98
CA LYS A 747 -23.03 20.67 -9.98
C LYS A 747 -21.83 19.73 -10.11
N MET A 748 -21.13 19.80 -11.24
CA MET A 748 -19.87 19.12 -11.49
C MET A 748 -18.80 20.12 -11.91
N LEU A 749 -17.54 19.76 -11.86
CA LEU A 749 -16.44 20.63 -12.25
C LEU A 749 -15.90 20.18 -13.62
N ILE A 750 -15.91 21.10 -14.59
CA ILE A 750 -15.37 20.91 -15.95
C ILE A 750 -14.49 22.12 -16.26
N ASN A 751 -13.25 21.92 -16.69
CA ASN A 751 -12.29 22.99 -16.97
C ASN A 751 -12.22 24.02 -15.82
N GLN A 752 -12.17 23.52 -14.55
CA GLN A 752 -12.14 24.32 -13.32
C GLN A 752 -13.37 25.23 -13.11
N GLN A 753 -14.48 24.97 -13.79
CA GLN A 753 -15.73 25.73 -13.65
C GLN A 753 -16.88 24.81 -13.24
N LEU A 754 -17.68 25.27 -12.27
CA LEU A 754 -18.87 24.56 -11.80
C LEU A 754 -20.02 24.67 -12.80
N VAL A 755 -20.47 23.54 -13.31
CA VAL A 755 -21.60 23.42 -14.26
C VAL A 755 -22.79 22.73 -13.59
N PRO A 756 -24.02 23.28 -13.69
CA PRO A 756 -25.19 22.71 -13.05
C PRO A 756 -25.72 21.49 -13.80
N VAL A 757 -26.26 20.53 -13.06
CA VAL A 757 -27.03 19.41 -13.61
C VAL A 757 -28.34 19.94 -14.17
N ILE A 758 -28.69 19.57 -15.39
CA ILE A 758 -29.97 19.92 -16.02
C ILE A 758 -30.83 18.67 -16.23
N GLY A 759 -32.07 18.74 -15.80
CA GLY A 759 -33.00 17.61 -15.85
C GLY A 759 -32.68 16.54 -14.79
N SER A 760 -33.33 15.37 -14.89
CA SER A 760 -33.17 14.28 -13.95
C SER A 760 -31.87 13.51 -14.21
N VAL A 761 -31.20 13.07 -13.16
CA VAL A 761 -30.11 12.10 -13.25
C VAL A 761 -30.66 10.77 -13.76
N CYS A 762 -30.04 10.20 -14.79
CA CYS A 762 -30.41 8.90 -15.38
C CYS A 762 -29.66 7.75 -14.68
N MET A 763 -29.91 6.50 -15.10
CA MET A 763 -29.24 5.32 -14.53
C MET A 763 -27.73 5.37 -14.72
N ASP A 764 -27.27 5.69 -15.94
CA ASP A 764 -25.88 5.61 -16.33
C ASP A 764 -25.31 6.95 -16.83
N MET A 765 -26.13 7.98 -16.92
CA MET A 765 -25.79 9.28 -17.52
C MET A 765 -26.38 10.44 -16.74
N THR A 766 -25.67 11.57 -16.76
CA THR A 766 -26.14 12.86 -16.20
C THR A 766 -25.86 13.95 -17.20
N MET A 767 -26.82 14.87 -17.41
CA MET A 767 -26.66 16.03 -18.30
C MET A 767 -26.35 17.28 -17.48
N VAL A 768 -25.38 18.06 -17.97
CA VAL A 768 -24.98 19.34 -17.37
C VAL A 768 -25.00 20.45 -18.40
N ASP A 769 -25.29 21.66 -17.95
CA ASP A 769 -25.28 22.86 -18.79
C ASP A 769 -23.86 23.45 -18.82
N VAL A 770 -23.19 23.32 -19.96
CA VAL A 770 -21.83 23.84 -20.21
C VAL A 770 -21.82 25.09 -21.06
N THR A 771 -22.98 25.78 -21.16
CA THR A 771 -23.11 27.03 -21.93
C THR A 771 -22.14 28.08 -21.37
N GLY A 772 -21.25 28.54 -22.21
CA GLY A 772 -20.26 29.56 -21.83
C GLY A 772 -18.93 29.04 -21.29
N ILE A 773 -18.78 27.69 -21.17
CA ILE A 773 -17.47 27.12 -20.88
C ILE A 773 -16.67 27.01 -22.19
N PRO A 774 -15.51 27.66 -22.31
CA PRO A 774 -14.72 27.61 -23.53
C PRO A 774 -14.09 26.21 -23.73
N ASP A 775 -13.94 25.82 -25.00
CA ASP A 775 -13.17 24.67 -25.45
C ASP A 775 -13.58 23.29 -24.87
N VAL A 776 -14.83 23.15 -24.40
CA VAL A 776 -15.36 21.86 -23.91
C VAL A 776 -15.52 20.88 -25.08
N ARG A 777 -15.02 19.64 -24.90
CA ARG A 777 -15.03 18.59 -25.92
C ARG A 777 -15.50 17.26 -25.34
N GLU A 778 -15.99 16.41 -26.21
CA GLU A 778 -16.27 15.00 -25.88
C GLU A 778 -14.96 14.31 -25.45
N GLY A 779 -15.01 13.58 -24.34
CA GLY A 779 -13.84 12.95 -23.70
C GLY A 779 -13.16 13.80 -22.62
N ASP A 780 -13.53 15.07 -22.45
CA ASP A 780 -12.97 15.91 -21.39
C ASP A 780 -13.32 15.32 -20.00
N GLU A 781 -12.38 15.50 -19.06
CA GLU A 781 -12.52 15.07 -17.68
C GLU A 781 -13.58 15.91 -16.94
N VAL A 782 -14.36 15.23 -16.13
CA VAL A 782 -15.38 15.82 -15.26
C VAL A 782 -15.11 15.38 -13.82
N ILE A 783 -14.90 16.33 -12.92
CA ILE A 783 -14.75 16.04 -11.49
C ILE A 783 -16.12 16.12 -10.84
N VAL A 784 -16.53 15.02 -10.20
CA VAL A 784 -17.80 14.92 -9.48
C VAL A 784 -17.63 15.32 -8.02
N PHE A 785 -16.54 14.88 -7.38
CA PHE A 785 -16.02 15.41 -6.12
C PHE A 785 -14.51 15.06 -5.98
N GLY A 786 -13.80 15.78 -5.13
CA GLY A 786 -12.37 15.62 -4.88
C GLY A 786 -11.74 16.87 -4.25
N ASN A 787 -10.49 17.17 -4.59
CA ASN A 787 -9.77 18.32 -4.03
C ASN A 787 -10.45 19.66 -4.33
N ASP A 788 -10.94 19.86 -5.55
CA ASP A 788 -11.48 21.14 -6.02
C ASP A 788 -13.00 21.25 -5.83
N LEU A 789 -13.67 20.17 -5.48
CA LEU A 789 -15.11 20.10 -5.20
C LEU A 789 -15.33 19.09 -4.07
N SER A 790 -15.52 19.60 -2.86
CA SER A 790 -15.54 18.76 -1.68
C SER A 790 -16.77 17.84 -1.64
N ILE A 791 -16.61 16.67 -1.01
CA ILE A 791 -17.70 15.69 -0.83
C ILE A 791 -18.80 16.23 0.09
N GLU A 792 -18.44 17.12 1.04
CA GLU A 792 -19.39 17.78 1.92
C GLU A 792 -20.35 18.67 1.13
N GLN A 793 -19.83 19.34 0.10
CA GLN A 793 -20.67 20.18 -0.78
C GLN A 793 -21.64 19.32 -1.59
N ILE A 794 -21.20 18.14 -2.06
CA ILE A 794 -22.10 17.19 -2.76
C ILE A 794 -23.17 16.66 -1.79
N ALA A 795 -22.80 16.33 -0.57
CA ALA A 795 -23.72 15.87 0.45
C ALA A 795 -24.77 16.95 0.79
N GLU A 796 -24.34 18.20 0.93
CA GLU A 796 -25.24 19.34 1.15
C GLU A 796 -26.25 19.48 0.01
N TRP A 797 -25.80 19.45 -1.25
CA TRP A 797 -26.68 19.54 -2.42
C TRP A 797 -27.64 18.35 -2.54
N ALA A 798 -27.24 17.18 -2.07
CA ALA A 798 -28.08 15.97 -2.03
C ALA A 798 -28.96 15.89 -0.78
N ASN A 799 -28.85 16.85 0.15
CA ASN A 799 -29.54 16.86 1.45
C ASN A 799 -29.28 15.59 2.27
N THR A 800 -27.98 15.22 2.37
CA THR A 800 -27.50 14.05 3.10
C THR A 800 -26.13 14.32 3.75
N ILE A 801 -25.44 13.24 4.17
CA ILE A 801 -24.15 13.31 4.84
C ILE A 801 -23.03 12.69 3.96
N PRO A 802 -21.77 13.11 4.13
CA PRO A 802 -20.63 12.59 3.35
C PRO A 802 -20.49 11.06 3.40
N TYR A 803 -20.86 10.43 4.53
CA TYR A 803 -20.85 8.96 4.67
C TYR A 803 -21.71 8.26 3.60
N GLU A 804 -22.92 8.75 3.35
CA GLU A 804 -23.84 8.17 2.37
C GLU A 804 -23.29 8.36 0.94
N ILE A 805 -22.72 9.54 0.64
CA ILE A 805 -22.11 9.78 -0.67
C ILE A 805 -20.94 8.81 -0.92
N MET A 806 -20.05 8.63 0.06
CA MET A 806 -18.88 7.74 -0.07
C MET A 806 -19.28 6.28 -0.24
N THR A 807 -20.11 5.77 0.67
CA THR A 807 -20.54 4.37 0.68
C THR A 807 -21.50 4.03 -0.46
N GLY A 808 -22.18 5.04 -1.02
CA GLY A 808 -23.08 4.91 -2.16
C GLY A 808 -22.38 4.70 -3.51
N ILE A 809 -21.05 4.91 -3.60
CA ILE A 809 -20.32 4.67 -4.85
C ILE A 809 -20.27 3.19 -5.17
N SER A 810 -20.96 2.81 -6.26
CA SER A 810 -21.11 1.42 -6.69
C SER A 810 -19.77 0.72 -6.92
N GLN A 811 -19.70 -0.57 -6.64
CA GLN A 811 -18.52 -1.40 -6.92
C GLN A 811 -18.16 -1.49 -8.41
N ARG A 812 -19.09 -1.20 -9.32
CA ARG A 812 -18.82 -1.13 -10.76
C ARG A 812 -17.91 0.07 -11.14
N VAL A 813 -17.84 1.11 -10.32
CA VAL A 813 -16.87 2.22 -10.47
C VAL A 813 -15.51 1.71 -10.06
N LYS A 814 -14.55 1.70 -10.97
CA LYS A 814 -13.18 1.20 -10.72
C LYS A 814 -12.47 2.09 -9.68
N ARG A 815 -11.91 1.46 -8.62
CA ARG A 815 -11.01 2.13 -7.69
C ARG A 815 -9.60 2.09 -8.25
N VAL A 816 -8.92 3.22 -8.20
CA VAL A 816 -7.53 3.39 -8.67
C VAL A 816 -6.73 3.97 -7.51
N TYR A 817 -5.82 3.17 -6.97
CA TYR A 817 -4.99 3.58 -5.84
C TYR A 817 -3.68 4.17 -6.33
N PHE A 818 -3.28 5.29 -5.72
CA PHE A 818 -1.98 5.90 -6.01
C PHE A 818 -1.34 6.43 -4.72
N GLU A 819 -0.02 6.51 -4.77
CA GLU A 819 0.82 7.13 -3.75
C GLU A 819 1.66 8.19 -4.47
N GLU A 820 1.47 9.46 -4.14
CA GLU A 820 2.27 10.58 -4.66
C GLU A 820 3.67 10.66 -4.03
#